data_fcf20763f0f3c38aa51172307b6f2fb9
#
_entry.id   fcf20763f0f3c38aa51172307b6f2fb9
#
_cell.length_a   1.000
_cell.length_b   1.000
_cell.length_c   1.000
_cell.angle_alpha   90.00
_cell.angle_beta   90.00
_cell.angle_gamma   90.00
#
_symmetry.space_group_name_H-M   'P 1'
#
loop_
_entity.id
_entity.type
_entity.pdbx_description
1 polymer ?
#
loop_
_entity_poly.entity_id
_entity_poly.type
_entity_poly.pdbx_seq_one_letter_code
_entity_poly.pdbx_strand_id
1 'polypeptide(L)'
;MMRNKTFFIVVLAAMLLVTACADTAIDRHALVMRNNPHVTKIDSLHSLTVGNGRFAFTADATGLQTFPEYYKEGLSLGTYSEWGWHSFPNKEDYKIVETLQDHPLPGHPHGIYAVQFPEGPERNAKAAEWFRANPHRLHLGNIGFDSLLVSDITKIDQTLDMWKGELHSHFLWRKLPVTVTTSCNGDSDIVSASVSSSAKLAVGIRFPYPTGEAADDATCWTADDCHSTDIILSEPQRALIRRTVDSTVYYVEISWSGKAVLSQTGKNRLKLTPSDKQWNFNVGFYKHQPVVPQPDYKANLLSANRCWRDYWQTSGVIDFSSCTDPRASLLERRVVLSQYLLRSQEAQNYPPAETGLTYNTWYGKFHLEMVMWHSFHYALWNKADLLEKQLKWYKTAVPMARDIAARQGFNGIRWMKMTDPSSKEAPSDVGSFIIWQQPHVIYMSELIYRARPSQEFLREYADMVEQTAAFMASFVNYDSDNDRYIIQGACAANESYNEETTLNPAFEMAYWHFGLSIAQKWRERLGLQRHAEWDEILAKLAPLATSPDGIYLPAEKGRGIPDFVNGIPAEKLPEMPAGGYINGQRPKEADGSVSLSEGEKSKRKHDPFYVTGTSSENLLAYGMLPESRLIDQEKMQKTLVRAAQNWNWSGGSWSWNYPTLAMNATRLLQPEIALRAITMDNREDLLLPSGNNYRSTRLRSYLPGNGGLLLAVSMMCAGWDGCSVSNPGFPKDGKWNVRWEGLHPMP
;
A
#
# COMPACT_ATOMS: atom_id res chain seq x y z
N MET A 1 0.23 43.52 -59.45
CA MET A 1 1.30 42.75 -58.84
C MET A 1 1.48 42.95 -57.30
N MET A 2 0.63 43.72 -56.64
CA MET A 2 0.72 44.01 -55.20
C MET A 2 -0.31 43.22 -54.32
N ARG A 3 -1.27 42.51 -54.90
CA ARG A 3 -2.31 41.81 -54.17
C ARG A 3 -1.89 40.40 -53.65
N ASN A 4 -0.85 39.79 -54.23
CA ASN A 4 -0.42 38.44 -53.86
C ASN A 4 0.64 38.40 -52.71
N LYS A 5 1.32 39.51 -52.40
CA LYS A 5 2.29 39.55 -51.30
C LYS A 5 1.64 39.63 -49.91
N THR A 6 0.50 40.34 -49.81
CA THR A 6 -0.24 40.47 -48.54
C THR A 6 -0.93 39.17 -48.12
N PHE A 7 -1.38 38.37 -49.10
CA PHE A 7 -2.00 37.08 -48.83
C PHE A 7 -0.96 36.04 -48.31
N PHE A 8 0.24 36.09 -48.84
CA PHE A 8 1.33 35.16 -48.37
C PHE A 8 1.85 35.52 -46.98
N ILE A 9 1.87 36.79 -46.59
CA ILE A 9 2.30 37.22 -45.26
C ILE A 9 1.25 36.90 -44.22
N VAL A 10 -0.04 36.99 -44.52
CA VAL A 10 -1.15 36.63 -43.62
C VAL A 10 -1.24 35.11 -43.44
N VAL A 11 -0.97 34.31 -44.47
CA VAL A 11 -0.94 32.86 -44.39
C VAL A 11 0.28 32.38 -43.62
N LEU A 12 1.46 33.02 -43.77
CA LEU A 12 2.66 32.68 -43.00
C LEU A 12 2.54 33.12 -41.55
N ALA A 13 1.89 34.25 -41.25
CA ALA A 13 1.61 34.70 -39.89
C ALA A 13 0.53 33.81 -39.22
N ALA A 14 -0.45 33.33 -39.95
CA ALA A 14 -1.43 32.36 -39.45
C ALA A 14 -0.85 30.97 -39.23
N MET A 15 0.12 30.53 -40.07
CA MET A 15 0.87 29.29 -39.82
C MET A 15 1.84 29.41 -38.65
N LEU A 16 2.42 30.55 -38.37
CA LEU A 16 3.29 30.82 -37.22
C LEU A 16 2.48 30.98 -35.90
N LEU A 17 1.21 31.36 -35.97
CA LEU A 17 0.31 31.44 -34.80
C LEU A 17 -0.36 30.12 -34.46
N VAL A 18 -0.40 29.13 -35.37
CA VAL A 18 -0.93 27.79 -35.15
C VAL A 18 0.16 26.86 -34.58
N THR A 19 1.46 27.21 -34.63
CA THR A 19 2.53 26.44 -34.05
C THR A 19 2.86 26.81 -32.60
N ALA A 20 2.11 27.71 -31.95
CA ALA A 20 2.42 28.23 -30.62
C ALA A 20 1.58 27.68 -29.48
N CYS A 21 0.78 26.61 -29.68
CA CYS A 21 0.08 25.90 -28.60
C CYS A 21 -0.21 24.45 -28.98
N ALA A 22 0.77 23.71 -29.46
CA ALA A 22 0.76 22.28 -29.25
C ALA A 22 1.34 22.06 -27.86
N ASP A 23 0.50 21.79 -26.87
CA ASP A 23 0.93 21.17 -25.62
C ASP A 23 1.71 19.90 -26.00
N THR A 24 3.04 19.99 -25.96
CA THR A 24 3.87 18.85 -26.32
C THR A 24 3.61 17.77 -25.28
N ALA A 25 3.24 16.57 -25.73
CA ALA A 25 3.03 15.42 -24.85
C ALA A 25 4.22 15.24 -23.88
N ILE A 26 3.96 14.82 -22.67
CA ILE A 26 5.00 14.56 -21.66
C ILE A 26 5.93 13.46 -22.19
N ASP A 27 7.25 13.75 -22.22
CA ASP A 27 8.25 12.73 -22.49
C ASP A 27 8.35 11.77 -21.27
N ARG A 28 7.50 10.76 -21.30
CA ARG A 28 7.39 9.75 -20.23
C ARG A 28 8.69 8.97 -20.01
N HIS A 29 9.46 8.74 -21.08
CA HIS A 29 10.74 8.06 -20.99
C HIS A 29 11.76 8.93 -20.23
N ALA A 30 11.93 10.19 -20.63
CA ALA A 30 12.83 11.11 -19.95
C ALA A 30 12.41 11.34 -18.48
N LEU A 31 11.09 11.42 -18.20
CA LEU A 31 10.54 11.53 -16.84
C LEU A 31 10.96 10.35 -15.97
N VAL A 32 10.76 9.11 -16.43
CA VAL A 32 11.11 7.93 -15.67
C VAL A 32 12.63 7.80 -15.49
N MET A 33 13.39 7.98 -16.56
CA MET A 33 14.85 7.81 -16.55
C MET A 33 15.57 8.76 -15.59
N ARG A 34 15.15 10.03 -15.50
CA ARG A 34 15.78 11.00 -14.58
C ARG A 34 15.51 10.71 -13.09
N ASN A 35 14.56 9.83 -12.81
CA ASN A 35 14.19 9.42 -11.45
C ASN A 35 14.69 8.00 -11.07
N ASN A 36 15.47 7.34 -11.95
CA ASN A 36 16.03 6.03 -11.68
C ASN A 36 16.84 6.00 -10.37
N PRO A 37 16.62 5.01 -9.47
CA PRO A 37 17.45 4.83 -8.29
C PRO A 37 18.90 4.49 -8.67
N HIS A 38 19.85 5.08 -7.93
CA HIS A 38 21.28 4.83 -8.10
C HIS A 38 21.92 4.54 -6.75
N VAL A 39 22.66 3.43 -6.64
CA VAL A 39 23.29 2.94 -5.42
C VAL A 39 24.80 2.82 -5.64
N THR A 40 25.60 3.46 -4.76
CA THR A 40 27.07 3.51 -4.85
C THR A 40 27.79 2.88 -3.67
N LYS A 41 27.03 2.36 -2.69
CA LYS A 41 27.56 1.69 -1.50
C LYS A 41 26.62 0.57 -1.06
N ILE A 42 27.14 -0.39 -0.29
CA ILE A 42 26.31 -1.35 0.41
C ILE A 42 25.65 -0.63 1.59
N ASP A 43 24.34 -0.67 1.62
CA ASP A 43 23.52 -0.07 2.69
C ASP A 43 22.24 -0.91 2.84
N SER A 44 22.00 -1.40 4.02
CA SER A 44 20.88 -2.32 4.28
C SER A 44 19.48 -1.73 3.99
N LEU A 45 19.36 -0.41 3.92
CA LEU A 45 18.13 0.29 3.55
C LEU A 45 18.04 0.63 2.05
N HIS A 46 19.03 0.23 1.22
CA HIS A 46 19.10 0.58 -0.19
C HIS A 46 19.09 -0.65 -1.11
N SER A 47 18.41 -1.74 -0.73
CA SER A 47 18.10 -2.82 -1.68
C SER A 47 17.09 -2.34 -2.73
N LEU A 48 17.18 -2.89 -3.95
CA LEU A 48 16.30 -2.53 -5.06
C LEU A 48 15.50 -3.75 -5.52
N THR A 49 14.24 -3.52 -5.89
CA THR A 49 13.32 -4.59 -6.27
C THR A 49 13.03 -4.57 -7.76
N VAL A 50 13.12 -5.73 -8.40
CA VAL A 50 12.51 -6.02 -9.71
C VAL A 50 11.30 -6.94 -9.52
N GLY A 51 10.23 -6.71 -10.26
CA GLY A 51 8.99 -7.48 -10.08
C GLY A 51 7.97 -7.20 -11.17
N ASN A 52 6.87 -7.96 -11.15
CA ASN A 52 5.78 -7.82 -12.11
C ASN A 52 4.41 -7.55 -11.44
N GLY A 53 4.44 -7.28 -10.12
CA GLY A 53 3.26 -7.06 -9.29
C GLY A 53 2.74 -8.31 -8.59
N ARG A 54 2.94 -9.49 -9.15
CA ARG A 54 2.56 -10.80 -8.57
C ARG A 54 3.75 -11.56 -8.03
N PHE A 55 4.94 -11.24 -8.52
CA PHE A 55 6.22 -11.78 -8.10
C PHE A 55 7.23 -10.65 -7.96
N ALA A 56 8.03 -10.68 -6.91
CA ALA A 56 9.08 -9.70 -6.67
C ALA A 56 10.37 -10.37 -6.17
N PHE A 57 11.49 -9.82 -6.63
CA PHE A 57 12.85 -10.18 -6.25
C PHE A 57 13.60 -8.93 -5.82
N THR A 58 13.92 -8.85 -4.54
CA THR A 58 14.68 -7.73 -3.95
C THR A 58 16.14 -8.10 -3.87
N ALA A 59 16.99 -7.30 -4.51
CA ALA A 59 18.42 -7.56 -4.66
C ALA A 59 19.28 -6.54 -3.90
N ASP A 60 20.46 -6.99 -3.47
CA ASP A 60 21.51 -6.12 -2.92
C ASP A 60 22.33 -5.45 -4.02
N ALA A 61 23.39 -4.73 -3.63
CA ALA A 61 24.27 -3.99 -4.54
C ALA A 61 24.99 -4.86 -5.59
N THR A 62 24.98 -6.21 -5.45
CA THR A 62 25.54 -7.12 -6.45
C THR A 62 24.56 -7.44 -7.59
N GLY A 63 23.32 -7.01 -7.49
CA GLY A 63 22.23 -7.33 -8.40
C GLY A 63 21.57 -8.68 -8.16
N LEU A 64 22.03 -9.41 -7.14
CA LEU A 64 21.47 -10.67 -6.65
C LEU A 64 21.18 -10.55 -5.14
N GLN A 65 21.02 -11.67 -4.45
CA GLN A 65 20.76 -11.72 -3.00
C GLN A 65 21.99 -12.33 -2.29
N THR A 66 23.14 -11.67 -2.44
CA THR A 66 24.43 -12.20 -1.99
C THR A 66 24.62 -12.08 -0.47
N PHE A 67 24.08 -11.02 0.15
CA PHE A 67 24.31 -10.68 1.55
C PHE A 67 23.03 -10.63 2.40
N PRO A 68 22.18 -11.66 2.44
CA PRO A 68 20.88 -11.59 3.11
C PRO A 68 20.99 -11.23 4.60
N GLU A 69 22.00 -11.74 5.30
CA GLU A 69 22.20 -11.45 6.73
C GLU A 69 22.52 -9.97 7.00
N TYR A 70 23.21 -9.28 6.06
CA TYR A 70 23.48 -7.85 6.16
C TYR A 70 22.22 -7.01 6.00
N TYR A 71 21.29 -7.45 5.12
CA TYR A 71 20.05 -6.72 4.83
C TYR A 71 18.86 -7.12 5.71
N LYS A 72 19.03 -8.13 6.58
CA LYS A 72 17.94 -8.69 7.40
C LYS A 72 17.21 -7.64 8.22
N GLU A 73 17.94 -6.75 8.88
CA GLU A 73 17.39 -5.65 9.69
C GLU A 73 17.18 -4.35 8.88
N GLY A 74 17.34 -4.40 7.56
CA GLY A 74 17.06 -3.34 6.61
C GLY A 74 15.89 -3.69 5.69
N LEU A 75 15.99 -3.35 4.41
CA LEU A 75 15.09 -3.86 3.37
C LEU A 75 15.55 -5.26 2.96
N SER A 76 14.91 -6.27 3.50
CA SER A 76 15.30 -7.68 3.36
C SER A 76 15.31 -8.13 1.89
N LEU A 77 16.21 -9.09 1.58
CA LEU A 77 16.37 -9.61 0.22
C LEU A 77 15.35 -10.74 -0.04
N GLY A 78 14.09 -10.37 -0.27
CA GLY A 78 13.00 -11.31 -0.45
C GLY A 78 12.82 -11.81 -1.87
N THR A 79 12.35 -13.05 -2.00
CA THR A 79 11.80 -13.65 -3.22
C THR A 79 10.40 -14.14 -2.90
N TYR A 80 9.39 -13.39 -3.33
CA TYR A 80 8.00 -13.65 -2.96
C TYR A 80 7.09 -13.67 -4.17
N SER A 81 6.03 -14.52 -4.07
CA SER A 81 4.95 -14.56 -5.06
C SER A 81 3.59 -14.44 -4.38
N GLU A 82 2.58 -13.97 -5.12
CA GLU A 82 1.20 -13.88 -4.65
C GLU A 82 0.61 -15.22 -4.22
N TRP A 83 1.07 -16.35 -4.81
CA TRP A 83 0.64 -17.72 -4.45
C TRP A 83 1.47 -18.38 -3.36
N GLY A 84 2.63 -17.81 -2.98
CA GLY A 84 3.58 -18.42 -2.05
C GLY A 84 3.08 -18.34 -0.60
N TRP A 85 2.31 -19.33 -0.15
CA TRP A 85 1.75 -19.41 1.20
C TRP A 85 2.03 -20.76 1.82
N HIS A 86 2.23 -20.75 3.15
CA HIS A 86 2.50 -21.95 3.93
C HIS A 86 1.72 -21.93 5.24
N SER A 87 1.36 -23.12 5.72
CA SER A 87 0.82 -23.33 7.06
C SER A 87 1.60 -24.40 7.76
N PHE A 88 2.02 -24.15 8.98
CA PHE A 88 2.56 -25.19 9.85
C PHE A 88 1.52 -26.27 10.11
N PRO A 89 1.95 -27.51 10.40
CA PRO A 89 1.04 -28.58 10.80
C PRO A 89 0.25 -28.19 12.05
N ASN A 90 -1.07 -28.38 12.00
CA ASN A 90 -1.96 -28.19 13.16
C ASN A 90 -1.93 -29.43 14.05
N LYS A 91 -0.86 -29.63 14.80
CA LYS A 91 -0.66 -30.83 15.65
C LYS A 91 -1.63 -30.91 16.81
N GLU A 92 -2.09 -29.78 17.32
CA GLU A 92 -3.04 -29.67 18.43
C GLU A 92 -4.50 -29.74 17.98
N ASP A 93 -4.74 -29.87 16.67
CA ASP A 93 -6.07 -29.94 16.06
C ASP A 93 -6.98 -28.75 16.44
N TYR A 94 -6.39 -27.53 16.47
CA TYR A 94 -7.17 -26.32 16.73
C TYR A 94 -8.28 -26.12 15.72
N LYS A 95 -9.46 -25.72 16.21
CA LYS A 95 -10.65 -25.42 15.38
C LYS A 95 -10.93 -23.93 15.40
N ILE A 96 -11.39 -23.38 14.29
CA ILE A 96 -11.72 -21.95 14.19
C ILE A 96 -12.82 -21.55 15.20
N VAL A 97 -13.73 -22.46 15.55
CA VAL A 97 -14.76 -22.23 16.57
C VAL A 97 -14.17 -21.92 17.96
N GLU A 98 -12.96 -22.39 18.25
CA GLU A 98 -12.26 -22.10 19.51
C GLU A 98 -11.80 -20.64 19.60
N THR A 99 -11.79 -19.90 18.49
CA THR A 99 -11.47 -18.47 18.45
C THR A 99 -12.69 -17.57 18.53
N LEU A 100 -13.88 -18.15 18.55
CA LEU A 100 -15.15 -17.43 18.53
C LEU A 100 -15.63 -17.17 19.96
N GLN A 101 -15.99 -15.93 20.24
CA GLN A 101 -16.53 -15.47 21.51
C GLN A 101 -17.79 -14.64 21.31
N ASP A 102 -18.81 -14.85 22.15
CA ASP A 102 -19.91 -13.90 22.26
C ASP A 102 -19.39 -12.60 22.89
N HIS A 103 -19.57 -11.50 22.19
CA HIS A 103 -19.05 -10.19 22.58
C HIS A 103 -20.17 -9.15 22.42
N PRO A 104 -21.01 -8.95 23.45
CA PRO A 104 -22.08 -7.99 23.40
C PRO A 104 -21.51 -6.57 23.30
N LEU A 105 -22.01 -5.80 22.35
CA LEU A 105 -21.58 -4.43 22.08
C LEU A 105 -22.73 -3.43 22.30
N PRO A 106 -22.44 -2.16 22.58
CA PRO A 106 -23.43 -1.12 22.58
C PRO A 106 -24.26 -1.14 21.29
N GLY A 107 -25.58 -1.22 21.40
CA GLY A 107 -26.50 -1.33 20.26
C GLY A 107 -26.56 -2.71 19.58
N HIS A 108 -25.67 -3.63 19.92
CA HIS A 108 -25.56 -4.97 19.33
C HIS A 108 -25.35 -6.01 20.43
N PRO A 109 -26.44 -6.37 21.18
CA PRO A 109 -26.33 -7.17 22.40
C PRO A 109 -25.95 -8.64 22.16
N HIS A 110 -25.95 -9.07 20.91
CA HIS A 110 -25.57 -10.43 20.52
C HIS A 110 -24.65 -10.37 19.31
N GLY A 111 -23.51 -11.07 19.39
CA GLY A 111 -22.59 -11.15 18.27
C GLY A 111 -21.41 -12.05 18.59
N ILE A 112 -21.09 -12.95 17.68
CA ILE A 112 -19.98 -13.89 17.84
C ILE A 112 -18.81 -13.38 17.01
N TYR A 113 -17.70 -13.05 17.66
CA TYR A 113 -16.50 -12.46 17.08
C TYR A 113 -15.30 -13.39 17.18
N ALA A 114 -14.41 -13.35 16.19
CA ALA A 114 -13.14 -14.07 16.23
C ALA A 114 -12.10 -13.21 16.94
N VAL A 115 -11.69 -13.59 18.15
CA VAL A 115 -10.83 -12.80 19.05
C VAL A 115 -9.57 -13.56 19.46
N GLN A 116 -8.61 -12.86 20.11
CA GLN A 116 -7.32 -13.44 20.51
C GLN A 116 -7.30 -14.04 21.91
N PHE A 117 -8.26 -13.73 22.76
CA PHE A 117 -8.35 -14.19 24.16
C PHE A 117 -7.14 -13.85 25.01
N PRO A 118 -6.71 -12.57 25.15
CA PRO A 118 -5.53 -12.23 25.91
C PRO A 118 -5.60 -12.62 27.39
N GLU A 119 -6.80 -12.66 27.97
CA GLU A 119 -7.07 -13.04 29.36
C GLU A 119 -7.99 -14.29 29.46
N GLY A 120 -8.18 -14.98 28.33
CA GLY A 120 -9.07 -16.12 28.23
C GLY A 120 -8.41 -17.47 28.50
N PRO A 121 -9.14 -18.58 28.19
CA PRO A 121 -8.57 -19.92 28.31
C PRO A 121 -7.34 -20.09 27.41
N GLU A 122 -6.26 -20.66 27.95
CA GLU A 122 -4.99 -20.83 27.23
C GLU A 122 -5.12 -21.55 25.88
N ARG A 123 -6.00 -22.57 25.78
CA ARG A 123 -6.24 -23.29 24.54
C ARG A 123 -6.84 -22.38 23.46
N ASN A 124 -7.79 -21.53 23.83
CA ASN A 124 -8.44 -20.59 22.91
C ASN A 124 -7.44 -19.54 22.40
N ALA A 125 -6.60 -19.01 23.30
CA ALA A 125 -5.53 -18.08 22.94
C ALA A 125 -4.53 -18.71 21.95
N LYS A 126 -4.09 -19.95 22.21
CA LYS A 126 -3.22 -20.71 21.30
C LYS A 126 -3.87 -21.03 19.95
N ALA A 127 -5.15 -21.36 19.95
CA ALA A 127 -5.90 -21.55 18.72
C ALA A 127 -5.95 -20.24 17.90
N ALA A 128 -6.26 -19.11 18.54
CA ALA A 128 -6.25 -17.81 17.90
C ALA A 128 -4.89 -17.44 17.34
N GLU A 129 -3.80 -17.64 18.10
CA GLU A 129 -2.43 -17.42 17.63
C GLU A 129 -2.11 -18.28 16.40
N TRP A 130 -2.48 -19.58 16.42
CA TRP A 130 -2.26 -20.47 15.29
C TRP A 130 -3.01 -20.00 14.02
N PHE A 131 -4.29 -19.62 14.13
CA PHE A 131 -5.08 -19.12 12.99
C PHE A 131 -4.61 -17.74 12.49
N ARG A 132 -4.05 -16.92 13.37
CA ARG A 132 -3.41 -15.65 12.96
C ARG A 132 -2.13 -15.91 12.16
N ALA A 133 -1.28 -16.81 12.64
CA ALA A 133 -0.01 -17.12 12.00
C ALA A 133 -0.15 -17.96 10.72
N ASN A 134 -1.27 -18.66 10.52
CA ASN A 134 -1.44 -19.61 9.41
C ASN A 134 -2.67 -19.30 8.53
N PRO A 135 -2.53 -19.32 7.21
CA PRO A 135 -1.24 -19.40 6.49
C PRO A 135 -0.45 -18.09 6.60
N HIS A 136 0.87 -18.18 6.42
CA HIS A 136 1.78 -17.06 6.29
C HIS A 136 2.46 -17.09 4.92
N ARG A 137 2.99 -15.94 4.49
CA ARG A 137 3.66 -15.82 3.20
C ARG A 137 5.03 -16.50 3.25
N LEU A 138 5.32 -17.31 2.22
CA LEU A 138 6.52 -18.11 2.11
C LEU A 138 7.60 -17.38 1.30
N HIS A 139 8.82 -17.29 1.84
CA HIS A 139 10.01 -16.91 1.09
C HIS A 139 10.44 -18.08 0.20
N LEU A 140 10.42 -17.89 -1.13
CA LEU A 140 10.55 -18.98 -2.10
C LEU A 140 11.99 -19.49 -2.30
N GLY A 141 12.99 -18.69 -1.97
CA GLY A 141 14.40 -19.04 -2.08
C GLY A 141 15.28 -17.80 -2.24
N ASN A 142 16.54 -17.92 -1.85
CA ASN A 142 17.57 -16.88 -1.99
C ASN A 142 18.51 -17.25 -3.11
N ILE A 143 18.82 -16.29 -4.00
CA ILE A 143 19.68 -16.44 -5.17
C ILE A 143 20.80 -15.41 -5.09
N GLY A 144 22.02 -15.82 -4.79
CA GLY A 144 23.15 -14.91 -4.61
C GLY A 144 24.48 -15.51 -5.02
N PHE A 145 25.50 -14.70 -5.14
CA PHE A 145 26.84 -15.23 -5.38
C PHE A 145 27.32 -16.05 -4.17
N ASP A 146 27.89 -17.20 -4.48
CA ASP A 146 28.44 -18.09 -3.47
C ASP A 146 29.81 -17.58 -2.97
N SER A 147 30.00 -17.55 -1.67
CA SER A 147 31.30 -17.26 -1.03
C SER A 147 31.88 -15.84 -1.23
N LEU A 148 31.07 -14.84 -1.60
CA LEU A 148 31.48 -13.44 -1.60
C LEU A 148 31.31 -12.82 -0.21
N LEU A 149 32.23 -11.94 0.18
CA LEU A 149 32.13 -11.15 1.42
C LEU A 149 31.88 -9.69 1.10
N VAL A 150 31.12 -9.01 1.96
CA VAL A 150 30.88 -7.55 1.84
C VAL A 150 32.21 -6.77 1.71
N SER A 151 33.23 -7.15 2.47
CA SER A 151 34.58 -6.54 2.45
C SER A 151 35.33 -6.70 1.11
N ASP A 152 34.94 -7.67 0.30
CA ASP A 152 35.58 -7.92 -1.01
C ASP A 152 35.03 -7.02 -2.13
N ILE A 153 33.90 -6.33 -1.88
CA ILE A 153 33.16 -5.55 -2.87
C ILE A 153 33.51 -4.06 -2.76
N THR A 154 33.89 -3.47 -3.87
CA THR A 154 34.21 -2.02 -3.96
C THR A 154 33.74 -1.42 -5.28
N LYS A 155 33.74 -0.10 -5.39
CA LYS A 155 33.36 0.66 -6.60
C LYS A 155 31.98 0.23 -7.14
N ILE A 156 31.01 0.23 -6.26
CA ILE A 156 29.62 -0.10 -6.59
C ILE A 156 29.02 1.03 -7.43
N ASP A 157 28.36 0.63 -8.51
CA ASP A 157 27.58 1.49 -9.41
C ASP A 157 26.37 0.65 -9.86
N GLN A 158 25.24 0.82 -9.15
CA GLN A 158 24.02 0.07 -9.43
C GLN A 158 22.89 1.03 -9.78
N THR A 159 22.22 0.78 -10.89
CA THR A 159 21.05 1.56 -11.35
C THR A 159 19.89 0.66 -11.67
N LEU A 160 18.71 1.02 -11.18
CA LEU A 160 17.46 0.40 -11.60
C LEU A 160 16.86 1.21 -12.76
N ASP A 161 16.89 0.63 -13.96
CA ASP A 161 16.16 1.15 -15.13
C ASP A 161 14.68 0.82 -14.99
N MET A 162 13.93 1.75 -14.42
CA MET A 162 12.48 1.58 -14.16
C MET A 162 11.64 1.51 -15.44
N TRP A 163 12.15 2.07 -16.56
CA TRP A 163 11.47 2.01 -17.85
C TRP A 163 11.46 0.61 -18.43
N LYS A 164 12.49 -0.17 -18.13
CA LYS A 164 12.65 -1.55 -18.60
C LYS A 164 12.38 -2.62 -17.54
N GLY A 165 12.42 -2.24 -16.25
CA GLY A 165 12.38 -3.20 -15.14
C GLY A 165 13.69 -4.01 -15.05
N GLU A 166 14.83 -3.37 -15.33
CA GLU A 166 16.16 -3.95 -15.31
C GLU A 166 17.02 -3.35 -14.22
N LEU A 167 17.69 -4.19 -13.44
CA LEU A 167 18.67 -3.78 -12.44
C LEU A 167 20.07 -4.02 -13.01
N HIS A 168 20.82 -2.95 -13.22
CA HIS A 168 22.20 -2.98 -13.71
C HIS A 168 23.17 -2.74 -12.55
N SER A 169 24.04 -3.69 -12.28
CA SER A 169 25.00 -3.65 -11.17
C SER A 169 26.41 -3.82 -11.70
N HIS A 170 27.27 -2.84 -11.38
CA HIS A 170 28.71 -2.87 -11.66
C HIS A 170 29.45 -2.73 -10.34
N PHE A 171 30.45 -3.60 -10.13
CA PHE A 171 31.29 -3.54 -8.92
C PHE A 171 32.64 -4.19 -9.16
N LEU A 172 33.59 -3.94 -8.26
CA LEU A 172 34.84 -4.71 -8.23
C LEU A 172 34.77 -5.75 -7.11
N TRP A 173 34.94 -7.01 -7.46
CA TRP A 173 35.23 -8.09 -6.50
C TRP A 173 36.72 -8.39 -6.48
N ARG A 174 37.38 -8.11 -5.35
CA ARG A 174 38.85 -8.27 -5.22
C ARG A 174 39.63 -7.64 -6.40
N LYS A 175 39.25 -6.42 -6.81
CA LYS A 175 39.77 -5.64 -7.95
C LYS A 175 39.34 -6.19 -9.35
N LEU A 176 38.62 -7.28 -9.47
CA LEU A 176 38.11 -7.80 -10.73
C LEU A 176 36.74 -7.19 -11.04
N PRO A 177 36.52 -6.67 -12.26
CA PRO A 177 35.23 -6.10 -12.61
C PRO A 177 34.15 -7.19 -12.76
N VAL A 178 32.98 -6.90 -12.23
CA VAL A 178 31.78 -7.72 -12.33
C VAL A 178 30.63 -6.85 -12.80
N THR A 179 29.88 -7.35 -13.76
CA THR A 179 28.65 -6.73 -14.26
C THR A 179 27.51 -7.75 -14.15
N VAL A 180 26.38 -7.31 -13.58
CA VAL A 180 25.19 -8.10 -13.46
C VAL A 180 23.99 -7.32 -13.99
N THR A 181 23.16 -7.94 -14.81
CA THR A 181 21.86 -7.39 -15.21
C THR A 181 20.79 -8.35 -14.75
N THR A 182 19.86 -7.89 -13.92
CA THR A 182 18.79 -8.70 -13.32
C THR A 182 17.42 -8.13 -13.70
N SER A 183 16.47 -9.00 -14.02
CA SER A 183 15.07 -8.62 -14.31
C SER A 183 14.11 -9.73 -13.88
N CYS A 184 12.83 -9.39 -13.75
CA CYS A 184 11.75 -10.37 -13.60
C CYS A 184 10.90 -10.42 -14.86
N ASN A 185 10.50 -11.61 -15.28
CA ASN A 185 9.56 -11.79 -16.39
C ASN A 185 8.25 -11.03 -16.11
N GLY A 186 7.68 -10.39 -17.13
CA GLY A 186 6.47 -9.54 -16.98
C GLY A 186 5.19 -10.32 -16.66
N ASP A 187 5.16 -11.62 -16.97
CA ASP A 187 3.95 -12.44 -16.89
C ASP A 187 4.11 -13.72 -16.03
N SER A 188 5.33 -14.05 -15.61
CA SER A 188 5.65 -15.28 -14.88
C SER A 188 6.60 -15.01 -13.72
N ASP A 189 6.62 -15.91 -12.75
CA ASP A 189 7.44 -15.80 -11.54
C ASP A 189 8.86 -16.28 -11.81
N ILE A 190 9.56 -15.60 -12.72
CA ILE A 190 10.91 -15.93 -13.16
C ILE A 190 11.82 -14.74 -12.97
N VAL A 191 12.88 -14.91 -12.19
CA VAL A 191 14.01 -13.98 -12.14
C VAL A 191 15.09 -14.44 -13.09
N SER A 192 15.64 -13.51 -13.87
CA SER A 192 16.67 -13.75 -14.87
C SER A 192 17.87 -12.85 -14.62
N ALA A 193 19.07 -13.42 -14.69
CA ALA A 193 20.30 -12.64 -14.55
C ALA A 193 21.33 -12.97 -15.61
N SER A 194 22.04 -11.94 -16.07
CA SER A 194 23.26 -12.07 -16.90
C SER A 194 24.46 -11.63 -16.07
N VAL A 195 25.50 -12.43 -16.05
CA VAL A 195 26.74 -12.17 -15.30
C VAL A 195 27.92 -12.12 -16.25
N SER A 196 28.72 -11.06 -16.15
CA SER A 196 30.00 -10.91 -16.86
C SER A 196 31.10 -10.61 -15.84
N SER A 197 32.13 -11.46 -15.79
CA SER A 197 33.29 -11.29 -14.91
C SER A 197 34.49 -12.03 -15.45
N SER A 198 35.70 -11.51 -15.16
CA SER A 198 36.93 -12.24 -15.42
C SER A 198 37.12 -13.44 -14.48
N ALA A 199 36.45 -13.45 -13.34
CA ALA A 199 36.39 -14.59 -12.40
C ALA A 199 35.16 -15.48 -12.70
N LYS A 200 35.30 -16.77 -12.38
CA LYS A 200 34.18 -17.72 -12.46
C LYS A 200 33.38 -17.67 -11.17
N LEU A 201 32.44 -16.72 -11.09
CA LEU A 201 31.59 -16.54 -9.90
C LEU A 201 30.43 -17.54 -9.93
N ALA A 202 30.39 -18.42 -8.94
CA ALA A 202 29.28 -19.36 -8.78
C ALA A 202 28.08 -18.67 -8.12
N VAL A 203 26.87 -19.10 -8.47
CA VAL A 203 25.62 -18.67 -7.86
C VAL A 203 25.10 -19.76 -6.94
N GLY A 204 24.85 -19.41 -5.69
CA GLY A 204 24.16 -20.23 -4.70
C GLY A 204 22.66 -20.00 -4.77
N ILE A 205 21.90 -21.08 -4.68
CA ILE A 205 20.44 -21.04 -4.53
C ILE A 205 20.11 -21.76 -3.23
N ARG A 206 19.53 -21.04 -2.28
CA ARG A 206 19.26 -21.54 -0.94
C ARG A 206 17.80 -21.42 -0.62
N PHE A 207 17.26 -22.39 0.05
CA PHE A 207 15.85 -22.43 0.42
C PHE A 207 15.72 -22.40 1.95
N PRO A 208 15.03 -21.40 2.53
CA PRO A 208 14.79 -21.37 3.96
C PRO A 208 13.61 -22.25 4.36
N TYR A 209 13.55 -22.60 5.64
CA TYR A 209 12.30 -22.97 6.28
C TYR A 209 11.63 -21.69 6.82
N PRO A 210 10.29 -21.56 6.82
CA PRO A 210 9.62 -20.37 7.32
C PRO A 210 9.75 -20.23 8.84
N THR A 211 9.76 -19.00 9.35
CA THR A 211 9.76 -18.72 10.78
C THR A 211 8.37 -18.76 11.40
N GLY A 212 7.35 -18.33 10.64
CA GLY A 212 6.01 -18.12 11.18
C GLY A 212 5.88 -16.88 12.08
N GLU A 213 6.90 -16.03 12.12
CA GLU A 213 6.89 -14.79 12.89
C GLU A 213 5.97 -13.74 12.26
N ALA A 214 5.42 -12.88 13.13
CA ALA A 214 4.49 -11.84 12.70
C ALA A 214 5.15 -10.79 11.78
N ALA A 215 6.46 -10.52 11.98
CA ALA A 215 7.18 -9.51 11.22
C ALA A 215 8.66 -9.85 11.13
N ASP A 216 9.07 -10.43 10.01
CA ASP A 216 10.47 -10.73 9.68
C ASP A 216 10.64 -11.02 8.17
N ASP A 217 11.84 -11.47 7.78
CA ASP A 217 12.13 -11.91 6.41
C ASP A 217 11.65 -13.34 6.10
N ALA A 218 10.93 -13.99 7.02
CA ALA A 218 10.39 -15.35 6.94
C ALA A 218 11.47 -16.43 6.66
N THR A 219 12.70 -16.25 7.12
CA THR A 219 13.80 -17.16 6.80
C THR A 219 14.45 -17.78 8.03
N CYS A 220 14.32 -19.10 8.19
CA CYS A 220 15.09 -19.92 9.13
C CYS A 220 16.09 -20.78 8.34
N TRP A 221 17.37 -20.43 8.40
CA TRP A 221 18.46 -21.11 7.69
C TRP A 221 19.07 -22.31 8.43
N THR A 222 18.62 -22.56 9.67
CA THR A 222 19.15 -23.63 10.53
C THR A 222 18.23 -24.85 10.63
N ALA A 223 17.03 -24.77 10.04
CA ALA A 223 16.03 -25.84 10.09
C ALA A 223 16.10 -26.78 8.89
N ASP A 224 17.28 -27.13 8.41
CA ASP A 224 17.51 -27.93 7.20
C ASP A 224 16.85 -29.32 7.21
N ASP A 225 16.49 -29.85 8.41
CA ASP A 225 15.82 -31.15 8.57
C ASP A 225 14.29 -31.08 8.47
N CYS A 226 13.71 -29.88 8.47
CA CYS A 226 12.25 -29.68 8.44
C CYS A 226 11.67 -29.63 7.03
N HIS A 227 12.52 -29.57 6.00
CA HIS A 227 12.11 -29.44 4.60
C HIS A 227 13.10 -30.12 3.64
N SER A 228 12.70 -30.37 2.40
CA SER A 228 13.56 -31.04 1.43
C SER A 228 13.64 -30.34 0.08
N THR A 229 14.76 -30.57 -0.60
CA THR A 229 15.08 -30.12 -1.96
C THR A 229 15.46 -31.31 -2.80
N ASP A 230 14.60 -31.73 -3.72
CA ASP A 230 14.83 -32.90 -4.58
C ASP A 230 15.03 -32.42 -6.02
N ILE A 231 16.18 -32.72 -6.62
CA ILE A 231 16.40 -32.54 -8.06
C ILE A 231 15.68 -33.68 -8.79
N ILE A 232 14.53 -33.35 -9.40
CA ILE A 232 13.67 -34.35 -10.06
C ILE A 232 13.95 -34.45 -11.56
N LEU A 233 14.66 -33.46 -12.16
CA LEU A 233 15.16 -33.49 -13.53
C LEU A 233 16.51 -32.78 -13.58
N SER A 234 17.48 -33.39 -14.28
CA SER A 234 18.79 -32.78 -14.54
C SER A 234 19.16 -33.03 -15.99
N GLU A 235 19.17 -31.99 -16.80
CA GLU A 235 19.50 -31.97 -18.23
C GLU A 235 20.67 -31.00 -18.47
N PRO A 236 21.33 -31.04 -19.60
CA PRO A 236 22.25 -29.98 -19.99
C PRO A 236 21.54 -28.63 -20.01
N GLN A 237 22.02 -27.66 -19.21
CA GLN A 237 21.49 -26.30 -19.12
C GLN A 237 20.09 -26.17 -18.49
N ARG A 238 19.55 -27.19 -17.83
CA ARG A 238 18.25 -27.17 -17.19
C ARG A 238 18.17 -28.15 -16.03
N ALA A 239 17.55 -27.71 -14.93
CA ALA A 239 17.17 -28.57 -13.82
C ALA A 239 15.78 -28.19 -13.28
N LEU A 240 15.04 -29.21 -12.84
CA LEU A 240 13.77 -29.04 -12.16
C LEU A 240 13.88 -29.59 -10.73
N ILE A 241 13.52 -28.77 -9.77
CA ILE A 241 13.62 -29.04 -8.36
C ILE A 241 12.21 -29.08 -7.77
N ARG A 242 11.93 -30.09 -6.96
CA ARG A 242 10.75 -30.14 -6.11
C ARG A 242 11.14 -29.69 -4.72
N ARG A 243 10.44 -28.69 -4.20
CA ARG A 243 10.55 -28.22 -2.83
C ARG A 243 9.39 -28.75 -2.01
N THR A 244 9.69 -29.30 -0.84
CA THR A 244 8.68 -29.75 0.13
C THR A 244 8.93 -29.08 1.47
N VAL A 245 7.95 -28.35 1.96
CA VAL A 245 7.95 -27.67 3.25
C VAL A 245 6.67 -28.10 3.96
N ASP A 246 6.77 -29.01 4.91
CA ASP A 246 5.63 -29.71 5.53
C ASP A 246 4.65 -30.25 4.45
N SER A 247 3.42 -29.75 4.42
CA SER A 247 2.42 -30.11 3.40
C SER A 247 2.48 -29.26 2.14
N THR A 248 3.29 -28.20 2.12
CA THR A 248 3.41 -27.29 0.97
C THR A 248 4.46 -27.83 -0.01
N VAL A 249 4.05 -28.00 -1.25
CA VAL A 249 4.95 -28.42 -2.35
C VAL A 249 4.94 -27.36 -3.42
N TYR A 250 6.12 -26.96 -3.90
CA TYR A 250 6.28 -26.10 -5.06
C TYR A 250 7.50 -26.52 -5.88
N TYR A 251 7.66 -25.94 -7.06
CA TYR A 251 8.70 -26.33 -7.99
C TYR A 251 9.57 -25.14 -8.37
N VAL A 252 10.85 -25.41 -8.58
CA VAL A 252 11.83 -24.41 -9.04
C VAL A 252 12.53 -24.94 -10.27
N GLU A 253 12.44 -24.21 -11.37
CA GLU A 253 13.17 -24.53 -12.60
C GLU A 253 14.38 -23.60 -12.71
N ILE A 254 15.56 -24.17 -12.90
CA ILE A 254 16.80 -23.44 -13.13
C ILE A 254 17.24 -23.74 -14.55
N SER A 255 17.48 -22.70 -15.36
CA SER A 255 18.08 -22.84 -16.69
C SER A 255 19.23 -21.86 -16.86
N TRP A 256 20.20 -22.22 -17.70
CA TRP A 256 21.40 -21.39 -17.91
C TRP A 256 21.94 -21.51 -19.32
N SER A 257 22.73 -20.52 -19.75
CA SER A 257 23.45 -20.55 -21.01
C SER A 257 24.89 -21.05 -20.82
N GLY A 258 25.49 -21.53 -21.88
CA GLY A 258 26.89 -21.97 -21.87
C GLY A 258 27.13 -23.25 -21.06
N LYS A 259 28.33 -23.38 -20.51
CA LYS A 259 28.72 -24.55 -19.70
C LYS A 259 28.71 -24.17 -18.21
N ALA A 260 27.85 -24.82 -17.45
CA ALA A 260 27.86 -24.75 -16.00
C ALA A 260 27.50 -26.09 -15.38
N VAL A 261 27.87 -26.30 -14.12
CA VAL A 261 27.57 -27.52 -13.36
C VAL A 261 26.69 -27.10 -12.18
N LEU A 262 25.50 -27.71 -12.11
CA LEU A 262 24.65 -27.63 -10.93
C LEU A 262 25.02 -28.75 -9.97
N SER A 263 25.26 -28.44 -8.72
CA SER A 263 25.56 -29.39 -7.65
C SER A 263 24.75 -29.08 -6.41
N GLN A 264 24.38 -30.11 -5.65
CA GLN A 264 23.79 -29.94 -4.34
C GLN A 264 24.91 -29.88 -3.30
N THR A 265 25.03 -28.76 -2.57
CA THR A 265 26.12 -28.52 -1.60
C THR A 265 25.64 -28.65 -0.14
N GLY A 266 24.37 -28.88 0.07
CA GLY A 266 23.72 -29.11 1.35
C GLY A 266 22.29 -29.60 1.15
N LYS A 267 21.57 -29.97 2.21
CA LYS A 267 20.19 -30.49 2.10
C LYS A 267 19.28 -29.56 1.27
N ASN A 268 19.35 -28.25 1.54
CA ASN A 268 18.50 -27.23 0.91
C ASN A 268 19.34 -26.17 0.19
N ARG A 269 20.51 -26.55 -0.34
CA ARG A 269 21.46 -25.63 -1.00
C ARG A 269 21.95 -26.22 -2.32
N LEU A 270 21.78 -25.44 -3.37
CA LEU A 270 22.27 -25.73 -4.71
C LEU A 270 23.34 -24.71 -5.09
N LYS A 271 24.28 -25.12 -5.91
CA LYS A 271 25.34 -24.26 -6.44
C LYS A 271 25.48 -24.47 -7.94
N LEU A 272 25.34 -23.38 -8.70
CA LEU A 272 25.54 -23.34 -10.14
C LEU A 272 26.90 -22.72 -10.41
N THR A 273 27.84 -23.52 -10.90
CA THR A 273 29.23 -23.13 -11.16
C THR A 273 29.47 -22.98 -12.65
N PRO A 274 29.64 -21.78 -13.20
CA PRO A 274 29.88 -21.56 -14.61
C PRO A 274 31.31 -21.90 -15.02
N SER A 275 31.50 -22.36 -16.26
CA SER A 275 32.81 -22.45 -16.91
C SER A 275 33.15 -21.20 -17.70
N ASP A 276 32.15 -20.43 -18.11
CA ASP A 276 32.26 -19.26 -18.96
C ASP A 276 32.38 -17.98 -18.12
N LYS A 277 33.02 -16.93 -18.64
CA LYS A 277 33.15 -15.62 -18.02
C LYS A 277 31.93 -14.73 -18.25
N GLN A 278 31.14 -15.04 -19.27
CA GLN A 278 29.88 -14.40 -19.60
C GLN A 278 28.84 -15.49 -19.74
N TRP A 279 27.79 -15.40 -18.98
CA TRP A 279 26.71 -16.37 -18.95
C TRP A 279 25.44 -15.76 -18.41
N ASN A 280 24.32 -16.43 -18.59
CA ASN A 280 23.06 -16.02 -17.99
C ASN A 280 22.34 -17.24 -17.41
N PHE A 281 21.41 -16.94 -16.49
CA PHE A 281 20.57 -17.96 -15.89
C PHE A 281 19.18 -17.41 -15.60
N ASN A 282 18.22 -18.32 -15.46
CA ASN A 282 16.86 -18.03 -15.04
C ASN A 282 16.51 -18.97 -13.89
N VAL A 283 15.76 -18.46 -12.90
CA VAL A 283 15.18 -19.24 -11.82
C VAL A 283 13.69 -18.92 -11.77
N GLY A 284 12.87 -19.90 -12.15
CA GLY A 284 11.42 -19.81 -12.16
C GLY A 284 10.81 -20.54 -10.98
N PHE A 285 9.78 -19.98 -10.37
CA PHE A 285 9.05 -20.53 -9.22
C PHE A 285 7.62 -20.87 -9.64
N TYR A 286 7.16 -22.07 -9.31
CA TYR A 286 5.88 -22.60 -9.79
C TYR A 286 5.12 -23.30 -8.67
N LYS A 287 3.84 -22.93 -8.51
CA LYS A 287 2.94 -23.63 -7.57
C LYS A 287 2.70 -25.09 -7.95
N HIS A 288 2.71 -25.38 -9.24
CA HIS A 288 2.52 -26.72 -9.81
C HIS A 288 3.69 -27.06 -10.72
N GLN A 289 3.97 -28.36 -10.90
CA GLN A 289 5.06 -28.79 -11.76
C GLN A 289 4.86 -28.23 -13.17
N PRO A 290 5.84 -27.47 -13.72
CA PRO A 290 5.74 -26.96 -15.07
C PRO A 290 5.78 -28.10 -16.10
N VAL A 291 4.89 -28.02 -17.10
CA VAL A 291 4.79 -29.03 -18.17
C VAL A 291 5.60 -28.64 -19.41
N VAL A 292 6.00 -27.37 -19.51
CA VAL A 292 6.87 -26.84 -20.57
C VAL A 292 8.06 -26.13 -19.94
N PRO A 293 9.24 -26.17 -20.58
CA PRO A 293 10.39 -25.41 -20.10
C PRO A 293 10.11 -23.92 -20.05
N GLN A 294 10.71 -23.23 -19.05
CA GLN A 294 10.65 -21.79 -18.96
C GLN A 294 11.31 -21.10 -20.17
N PRO A 295 10.89 -19.86 -20.51
CA PRO A 295 11.54 -19.06 -21.54
C PRO A 295 13.02 -18.83 -21.26
N ASP A 296 13.81 -18.63 -22.31
CA ASP A 296 15.22 -18.29 -22.17
C ASP A 296 15.42 -16.87 -21.61
N TYR A 297 16.65 -16.51 -21.26
CA TYR A 297 17.02 -15.21 -20.72
C TYR A 297 16.54 -14.03 -21.61
N LYS A 298 16.71 -14.14 -22.92
CA LYS A 298 16.35 -13.08 -23.86
C LYS A 298 14.83 -12.88 -23.92
N ALA A 299 14.08 -13.97 -23.95
CA ALA A 299 12.62 -13.90 -23.93
C ALA A 299 12.08 -13.33 -22.61
N ASN A 300 12.68 -13.69 -21.47
CA ASN A 300 12.33 -13.14 -20.16
C ASN A 300 12.60 -11.63 -20.10
N LEU A 301 13.77 -11.19 -20.58
CA LEU A 301 14.13 -9.77 -20.61
C LEU A 301 13.17 -8.96 -21.49
N LEU A 302 12.82 -9.48 -22.69
CA LEU A 302 11.85 -8.85 -23.58
C LEU A 302 10.44 -8.76 -22.95
N SER A 303 10.02 -9.79 -22.21
CA SER A 303 8.75 -9.79 -21.46
C SER A 303 8.73 -8.70 -20.41
N ALA A 304 9.79 -8.58 -19.59
CA ALA A 304 9.93 -7.51 -18.59
C ALA A 304 9.85 -6.12 -19.25
N ASN A 305 10.65 -5.89 -20.28
CA ASN A 305 10.72 -4.62 -21.00
C ASN A 305 9.38 -4.22 -21.61
N ARG A 306 8.64 -5.16 -22.21
CA ARG A 306 7.32 -4.89 -22.76
C ARG A 306 6.35 -4.52 -21.66
N CYS A 307 6.29 -5.29 -20.57
CA CYS A 307 5.41 -5.10 -19.45
C CYS A 307 5.59 -3.70 -18.82
N TRP A 308 6.84 -3.29 -18.58
CA TRP A 308 7.13 -1.98 -17.97
C TRP A 308 6.89 -0.82 -18.93
N ARG A 309 7.28 -0.96 -20.22
CA ARG A 309 7.00 0.05 -21.23
C ARG A 309 5.51 0.28 -21.39
N ASP A 310 4.71 -0.79 -21.50
CA ASP A 310 3.26 -0.70 -21.62
C ASP A 310 2.64 -0.02 -20.39
N TYR A 311 3.15 -0.32 -19.20
CA TYR A 311 2.72 0.37 -17.98
C TYR A 311 2.98 1.87 -18.04
N TRP A 312 4.21 2.29 -18.31
CA TRP A 312 4.56 3.71 -18.33
C TRP A 312 3.89 4.49 -19.47
N GLN A 313 3.70 3.87 -20.62
CA GLN A 313 3.04 4.50 -21.76
C GLN A 313 1.54 4.73 -21.54
N THR A 314 0.89 3.93 -20.69
CA THR A 314 -0.56 3.96 -20.52
C THR A 314 -1.04 4.41 -19.15
N SER A 315 -0.16 4.47 -18.14
CA SER A 315 -0.49 5.01 -16.81
C SER A 315 -0.60 6.53 -16.81
N GLY A 316 -1.24 7.10 -15.78
CA GLY A 316 -1.12 8.52 -15.49
C GLY A 316 0.32 8.92 -15.22
N VAL A 317 0.70 10.14 -15.56
CA VAL A 317 2.02 10.72 -15.28
C VAL A 317 1.90 12.19 -14.92
N ILE A 318 2.86 12.67 -14.11
CA ILE A 318 2.95 14.07 -13.70
C ILE A 318 4.38 14.53 -13.93
N ASP A 319 4.54 15.64 -14.61
CA ASP A 319 5.84 16.27 -14.95
C ASP A 319 5.99 17.60 -14.21
N PHE A 320 6.99 17.66 -13.35
CA PHE A 320 7.36 18.84 -12.57
C PHE A 320 8.59 19.56 -13.14
N SER A 321 9.13 19.16 -14.29
CA SER A 321 10.36 19.69 -14.85
C SER A 321 10.32 21.20 -15.15
N SER A 322 9.13 21.74 -15.38
CA SER A 322 8.90 23.18 -15.60
C SER A 322 8.63 23.97 -14.31
N CYS A 323 8.65 23.31 -13.15
CA CYS A 323 8.48 23.97 -11.86
C CYS A 323 9.82 24.54 -11.36
N THR A 324 9.76 25.68 -10.67
CA THR A 324 10.93 26.35 -10.10
C THR A 324 11.00 26.29 -8.57
N ASP A 325 9.95 25.76 -7.93
CA ASP A 325 9.97 25.50 -6.49
C ASP A 325 10.96 24.36 -6.18
N PRO A 326 11.86 24.52 -5.18
CA PRO A 326 12.89 23.52 -4.87
C PRO A 326 12.31 22.15 -4.42
N ARG A 327 11.05 22.09 -3.97
CA ARG A 327 10.37 20.85 -3.59
C ARG A 327 9.91 20.02 -4.80
N ALA A 328 9.86 20.61 -5.98
CA ALA A 328 9.25 19.98 -7.16
C ALA A 328 9.98 18.70 -7.60
N SER A 329 11.31 18.73 -7.66
CA SER A 329 12.12 17.58 -8.05
C SER A 329 12.02 16.42 -7.03
N LEU A 330 11.96 16.75 -5.74
CA LEU A 330 11.76 15.76 -4.69
C LEU A 330 10.38 15.09 -4.83
N LEU A 331 9.33 15.90 -5.06
CA LEU A 331 7.98 15.39 -5.21
C LEU A 331 7.85 14.50 -6.46
N GLU A 332 8.43 14.91 -7.60
CA GLU A 332 8.47 14.11 -8.81
C GLU A 332 9.10 12.75 -8.56
N ARG A 333 10.25 12.75 -7.91
CA ARG A 333 10.97 11.54 -7.56
C ARG A 333 10.12 10.62 -6.67
N ARG A 334 9.49 11.17 -5.63
CA ARG A 334 8.57 10.43 -4.73
C ARG A 334 7.44 9.76 -5.51
N VAL A 335 6.83 10.49 -6.44
CA VAL A 335 5.72 10.00 -7.28
C VAL A 335 6.18 8.86 -8.20
N VAL A 336 7.24 9.06 -8.97
CA VAL A 336 7.71 8.05 -9.95
C VAL A 336 8.18 6.77 -9.25
N LEU A 337 8.91 6.89 -8.15
CA LEU A 337 9.35 5.74 -7.36
C LEU A 337 8.18 4.98 -6.73
N SER A 338 7.17 5.70 -6.22
CA SER A 338 5.97 5.07 -5.66
C SER A 338 5.17 4.32 -6.73
N GLN A 339 5.01 4.88 -7.93
CA GLN A 339 4.39 4.17 -9.06
C GLN A 339 5.13 2.87 -9.40
N TYR A 340 6.46 2.92 -9.45
CA TYR A 340 7.27 1.73 -9.73
C TYR A 340 7.11 0.65 -8.66
N LEU A 341 7.25 1.02 -7.38
CA LEU A 341 7.18 0.07 -6.27
C LEU A 341 5.82 -0.60 -6.16
N LEU A 342 4.73 0.16 -6.19
CA LEU A 342 3.39 -0.39 -6.10
C LEU A 342 3.11 -1.32 -7.30
N ARG A 343 3.51 -0.91 -8.51
CA ARG A 343 3.36 -1.75 -9.71
C ARG A 343 4.19 -3.02 -9.62
N SER A 344 5.41 -2.99 -9.07
CA SER A 344 6.31 -4.14 -9.00
C SER A 344 5.90 -5.15 -7.92
N GLN A 345 5.23 -4.71 -6.85
CA GLN A 345 5.00 -5.51 -5.65
C GLN A 345 3.52 -5.74 -5.30
N GLU A 346 2.59 -4.90 -5.79
CA GLU A 346 1.19 -4.91 -5.33
C GLU A 346 0.15 -5.03 -6.43
N ALA A 347 0.55 -5.05 -7.71
CA ALA A 347 -0.38 -5.23 -8.83
C ALA A 347 -0.78 -6.72 -9.00
N GLN A 348 -1.10 -7.37 -7.88
CA GLN A 348 -1.49 -8.79 -7.78
C GLN A 348 -2.98 -8.99 -8.03
N ASN A 349 -3.38 -10.29 -8.04
CA ASN A 349 -4.79 -10.70 -8.12
C ASN A 349 -5.50 -10.69 -6.74
N TYR A 350 -4.79 -10.31 -5.70
CA TYR A 350 -5.24 -10.28 -4.30
C TYR A 350 -5.04 -8.89 -3.70
N PRO A 351 -5.78 -8.52 -2.64
CA PRO A 351 -5.41 -7.37 -1.83
C PRO A 351 -3.98 -7.52 -1.29
N PRO A 352 -3.19 -6.45 -1.21
CA PRO A 352 -1.81 -6.53 -0.76
C PRO A 352 -1.65 -6.65 0.76
N ALA A 353 -0.45 -7.08 1.17
CA ALA A 353 0.05 -6.92 2.53
C ALA A 353 0.70 -5.53 2.68
N GLU A 354 0.81 -5.00 3.90
CA GLU A 354 1.35 -3.66 4.16
C GLU A 354 2.78 -3.43 3.61
N THR A 355 3.59 -4.48 3.58
CA THR A 355 4.97 -4.46 3.10
C THR A 355 5.13 -5.06 1.70
N GLY A 356 4.03 -5.23 0.98
CA GLY A 356 4.00 -5.79 -0.38
C GLY A 356 4.63 -7.19 -0.44
N LEU A 357 5.53 -7.37 -1.41
CA LEU A 357 6.33 -8.57 -1.62
C LEU A 357 7.81 -8.35 -1.26
N THR A 358 8.10 -7.60 -0.20
CA THR A 358 9.48 -7.34 0.25
C THR A 358 9.87 -8.23 1.43
N TYR A 359 9.06 -8.27 2.47
CA TYR A 359 9.19 -9.12 3.66
C TYR A 359 7.84 -9.23 4.36
N ASN A 360 7.72 -10.04 5.43
CA ASN A 360 6.47 -10.20 6.13
C ASN A 360 6.28 -9.16 7.23
N THR A 361 5.10 -8.53 7.24
CA THR A 361 4.47 -7.98 8.43
C THR A 361 3.08 -8.58 8.55
N TRP A 362 2.63 -8.82 9.78
CA TRP A 362 1.36 -9.50 10.02
C TRP A 362 1.24 -10.81 9.21
N TYR A 363 2.34 -11.60 9.22
CA TYR A 363 2.42 -12.88 8.50
C TYR A 363 2.32 -12.75 6.97
N GLY A 364 2.45 -11.56 6.40
CA GLY A 364 2.23 -11.27 4.98
C GLY A 364 0.76 -11.35 4.54
N LYS A 365 -0.19 -11.33 5.50
CA LYS A 365 -1.63 -11.37 5.22
C LYS A 365 -2.13 -10.06 4.60
N PHE A 366 -3.28 -10.16 3.91
CA PHE A 366 -3.96 -9.01 3.33
C PHE A 366 -4.59 -8.16 4.43
N HIS A 367 -4.44 -6.87 4.35
CA HIS A 367 -5.06 -5.90 5.24
C HIS A 367 -6.13 -5.14 4.46
N LEU A 368 -7.41 -5.56 4.60
CA LEU A 368 -8.49 -5.00 3.79
C LEU A 368 -8.81 -3.56 4.13
N GLU A 369 -8.55 -3.11 5.36
CA GLU A 369 -8.71 -1.73 5.77
C GLU A 369 -7.68 -0.80 5.09
N MET A 370 -6.51 -1.33 4.76
CA MET A 370 -5.44 -0.56 4.14
C MET A 370 -5.53 -0.53 2.61
N VAL A 371 -6.45 -1.29 1.99
CA VAL A 371 -6.56 -1.41 0.52
C VAL A 371 -6.74 -0.06 -0.17
N MET A 372 -7.45 0.89 0.46
CA MET A 372 -7.60 2.22 -0.11
C MET A 372 -6.25 2.93 -0.30
N TRP A 373 -5.34 2.78 0.66
CA TRP A 373 -4.01 3.37 0.60
C TRP A 373 -3.07 2.65 -0.37
N HIS A 374 -3.26 1.36 -0.55
CA HIS A 374 -2.48 0.57 -1.49
C HIS A 374 -2.91 0.74 -2.94
N SER A 375 -4.23 0.80 -3.21
CA SER A 375 -4.74 0.37 -4.51
C SER A 375 -5.70 1.34 -5.19
N PHE A 376 -6.40 2.23 -4.47
CA PHE A 376 -7.37 3.14 -5.09
C PHE A 376 -6.74 4.06 -6.14
N HIS A 377 -5.47 4.41 -5.95
CA HIS A 377 -4.72 5.20 -6.92
C HIS A 377 -4.69 4.58 -8.32
N TYR A 378 -4.73 3.25 -8.46
CA TYR A 378 -4.70 2.62 -9.79
C TYR A 378 -5.80 3.15 -10.71
N ALA A 379 -7.03 3.28 -10.21
CA ALA A 379 -8.13 3.81 -11.01
C ALA A 379 -7.91 5.29 -11.39
N LEU A 380 -7.36 6.09 -10.46
CA LEU A 380 -7.08 7.51 -10.68
C LEU A 380 -5.89 7.74 -11.62
N TRP A 381 -4.98 6.77 -11.74
CA TRP A 381 -3.81 6.80 -12.60
C TRP A 381 -3.98 5.99 -13.89
N ASN A 382 -5.22 5.87 -14.40
CA ASN A 382 -5.58 5.17 -15.64
C ASN A 382 -5.19 3.68 -15.67
N LYS A 383 -5.21 3.03 -14.50
CA LYS A 383 -4.91 1.60 -14.30
C LYS A 383 -6.03 0.87 -13.54
N ALA A 384 -7.27 1.20 -13.87
CA ALA A 384 -8.45 0.59 -13.26
C ALA A 384 -8.48 -0.95 -13.41
N ASP A 385 -7.82 -1.49 -14.44
CA ASP A 385 -7.64 -2.94 -14.64
C ASP A 385 -6.87 -3.60 -13.49
N LEU A 386 -5.89 -2.91 -12.90
CA LEU A 386 -5.13 -3.42 -11.76
C LEU A 386 -5.98 -3.43 -10.48
N LEU A 387 -6.78 -2.39 -10.25
CA LEU A 387 -7.72 -2.35 -9.14
C LEU A 387 -8.81 -3.43 -9.28
N GLU A 388 -9.32 -3.64 -10.51
CA GLU A 388 -10.34 -4.67 -10.79
C GLU A 388 -9.84 -6.09 -10.53
N LYS A 389 -8.55 -6.39 -10.78
CA LYS A 389 -7.96 -7.70 -10.43
C LYS A 389 -8.12 -8.00 -8.94
N GLN A 390 -7.85 -7.02 -8.08
CA GLN A 390 -8.02 -7.14 -6.64
C GLN A 390 -9.49 -7.23 -6.25
N LEU A 391 -10.37 -6.41 -6.85
CA LEU A 391 -11.80 -6.45 -6.61
C LEU A 391 -12.41 -7.84 -6.94
N LYS A 392 -11.90 -8.53 -7.97
CA LYS A 392 -12.34 -9.90 -8.31
C LYS A 392 -12.14 -10.90 -7.17
N TRP A 393 -11.07 -10.75 -6.38
CA TRP A 393 -10.86 -11.63 -5.24
C TRP A 393 -11.98 -11.49 -4.19
N TYR A 394 -12.53 -10.30 -3.96
CA TYR A 394 -13.62 -10.10 -3.00
C TYR A 394 -14.84 -10.96 -3.30
N LYS A 395 -15.11 -11.29 -4.58
CA LYS A 395 -16.17 -12.24 -4.94
C LYS A 395 -15.94 -13.62 -4.33
N THR A 396 -14.69 -14.06 -4.23
CA THR A 396 -14.35 -15.34 -3.61
C THR A 396 -14.51 -15.31 -2.09
N ALA A 397 -14.45 -14.12 -1.49
CA ALA A 397 -14.57 -13.91 -0.05
C ALA A 397 -16.03 -13.69 0.41
N VAL A 398 -16.99 -13.48 -0.50
CA VAL A 398 -18.40 -13.25 -0.17
C VAL A 398 -19.00 -14.32 0.77
N PRO A 399 -18.78 -15.64 0.59
CA PRO A 399 -19.33 -16.64 1.52
C PRO A 399 -18.87 -16.43 2.96
N MET A 400 -17.58 -16.17 3.18
CA MET A 400 -17.04 -15.90 4.51
C MET A 400 -17.53 -14.55 5.06
N ALA A 401 -17.57 -13.51 4.23
CA ALA A 401 -18.08 -12.20 4.63
C ALA A 401 -19.57 -12.26 5.05
N ARG A 402 -20.37 -13.12 4.42
CA ARG A 402 -21.76 -13.37 4.80
C ARG A 402 -21.85 -14.13 6.13
N ASP A 403 -21.02 -15.15 6.33
CA ASP A 403 -20.95 -15.90 7.60
C ASP A 403 -20.57 -14.97 8.76
N ILE A 404 -19.59 -14.10 8.56
CA ILE A 404 -19.18 -13.10 9.56
C ILE A 404 -20.35 -12.17 9.91
N ALA A 405 -21.05 -11.61 8.92
CA ALA A 405 -22.21 -10.74 9.17
C ALA A 405 -23.29 -11.48 9.96
N ALA A 406 -23.66 -12.68 9.51
CA ALA A 406 -24.74 -13.48 10.13
C ALA A 406 -24.43 -13.86 11.59
N ARG A 407 -23.22 -14.34 11.90
CA ARG A 407 -22.86 -14.72 13.29
C ARG A 407 -22.71 -13.52 14.22
N GLN A 408 -22.50 -12.32 13.66
CA GLN A 408 -22.46 -11.06 14.41
C GLN A 408 -23.83 -10.38 14.50
N GLY A 409 -24.89 -11.00 13.94
CA GLY A 409 -26.26 -10.51 14.00
C GLY A 409 -26.62 -9.44 12.97
N PHE A 410 -25.86 -9.31 11.87
CA PHE A 410 -26.08 -8.33 10.83
C PHE A 410 -26.57 -8.93 9.52
N ASN A 411 -27.20 -8.10 8.69
CA ASN A 411 -27.59 -8.44 7.33
C ASN A 411 -26.40 -8.28 6.36
N GLY A 412 -26.51 -8.82 5.15
CA GLY A 412 -25.56 -8.60 4.07
C GLY A 412 -24.22 -9.30 4.26
N ILE A 413 -23.14 -8.59 3.99
CA ILE A 413 -21.76 -9.11 4.04
C ILE A 413 -20.85 -8.17 4.82
N ARG A 414 -20.07 -8.72 5.75
CA ARG A 414 -19.05 -7.99 6.51
C ARG A 414 -17.63 -8.37 6.09
N TRP A 415 -16.87 -7.41 5.61
CA TRP A 415 -15.48 -7.60 5.23
C TRP A 415 -14.58 -7.65 6.46
N MET A 416 -13.76 -8.70 6.56
CA MET A 416 -12.77 -8.85 7.62
C MET A 416 -11.63 -7.83 7.48
N LYS A 417 -10.94 -7.51 8.58
CA LYS A 417 -9.74 -6.65 8.53
C LYS A 417 -8.56 -7.38 7.88
N MET A 418 -8.22 -8.55 8.41
CA MET A 418 -7.02 -9.30 8.05
C MET A 418 -7.40 -10.70 7.57
N THR A 419 -6.85 -11.11 6.43
CA THR A 419 -7.15 -12.39 5.80
C THR A 419 -6.00 -12.84 4.88
N ASP A 420 -6.23 -13.91 4.14
CA ASP A 420 -5.31 -14.56 3.22
C ASP A 420 -6.06 -15.04 1.95
N PRO A 421 -5.40 -15.70 0.99
CA PRO A 421 -6.08 -16.17 -0.23
C PRO A 421 -7.28 -17.09 0.00
N SER A 422 -7.37 -17.76 1.16
CA SER A 422 -8.53 -18.60 1.52
C SER A 422 -9.75 -17.80 2.00
N SER A 423 -9.62 -16.49 2.11
CA SER A 423 -10.62 -15.55 2.64
C SER A 423 -11.06 -15.78 4.09
N LYS A 424 -10.35 -16.61 4.85
CA LYS A 424 -10.64 -16.83 6.26
C LYS A 424 -10.28 -15.61 7.09
N GLU A 425 -11.15 -15.29 8.06
CA GLU A 425 -10.88 -14.23 9.01
C GLU A 425 -9.72 -14.61 9.94
N ALA A 426 -8.79 -13.69 10.15
CA ALA A 426 -7.77 -13.84 11.19
C ALA A 426 -8.30 -13.30 12.52
N PRO A 427 -8.31 -14.08 13.62
CA PRO A 427 -8.81 -13.64 14.92
C PRO A 427 -8.07 -12.38 15.41
N SER A 428 -8.79 -11.39 15.95
CA SER A 428 -8.18 -10.15 16.41
C SER A 428 -9.08 -9.40 17.38
N ASP A 429 -8.51 -8.90 18.50
CA ASP A 429 -9.25 -8.13 19.49
C ASP A 429 -9.50 -6.67 19.04
N VAL A 430 -8.82 -6.21 17.99
CA VAL A 430 -9.04 -4.89 17.37
C VAL A 430 -9.67 -5.06 16.00
N GLY A 431 -9.09 -5.91 15.17
CA GLY A 431 -9.48 -6.07 13.77
C GLY A 431 -10.91 -6.57 13.57
N SER A 432 -11.43 -7.37 14.51
CA SER A 432 -12.80 -7.87 14.47
C SER A 432 -13.85 -6.77 14.70
N PHE A 433 -13.45 -5.63 15.28
CA PHE A 433 -14.34 -4.52 15.59
C PHE A 433 -14.14 -3.29 14.70
N ILE A 434 -13.07 -3.27 13.88
CA ILE A 434 -12.86 -2.22 12.86
C ILE A 434 -13.92 -2.36 11.76
N ILE A 435 -14.44 -1.25 11.29
CA ILE A 435 -15.52 -1.22 10.27
C ILE A 435 -15.22 -0.35 9.05
N TRP A 436 -14.21 0.51 9.08
CA TRP A 436 -13.96 1.46 7.99
C TRP A 436 -13.57 0.84 6.64
N GLN A 437 -13.22 -0.46 6.61
CA GLN A 437 -13.03 -1.23 5.38
C GLN A 437 -14.36 -1.61 4.68
N GLN A 438 -15.50 -1.50 5.36
CA GLN A 438 -16.78 -1.93 4.77
C GLN A 438 -17.12 -1.19 3.47
N PRO A 439 -17.08 0.16 3.41
CA PRO A 439 -17.40 0.86 2.19
C PRO A 439 -16.33 0.74 1.09
N HIS A 440 -15.14 0.18 1.37
CA HIS A 440 -14.05 0.09 0.39
C HIS A 440 -14.48 -0.61 -0.90
N VAL A 441 -15.23 -1.71 -0.80
CA VAL A 441 -15.69 -2.45 -1.97
C VAL A 441 -16.64 -1.61 -2.83
N ILE A 442 -17.51 -0.83 -2.20
CA ILE A 442 -18.39 0.11 -2.91
C ILE A 442 -17.55 1.19 -3.60
N TYR A 443 -16.57 1.75 -2.90
CA TYR A 443 -15.71 2.80 -3.44
C TYR A 443 -14.81 2.29 -4.58
N MET A 444 -14.17 1.12 -4.42
CA MET A 444 -13.39 0.47 -5.50
C MET A 444 -14.24 0.28 -6.75
N SER A 445 -15.45 -0.26 -6.57
CA SER A 445 -16.39 -0.49 -7.68
C SER A 445 -16.77 0.83 -8.37
N GLU A 446 -17.02 1.88 -7.58
CA GLU A 446 -17.33 3.21 -8.13
C GLU A 446 -16.14 3.81 -8.89
N LEU A 447 -14.92 3.74 -8.36
CA LEU A 447 -13.71 4.24 -9.02
C LEU A 447 -13.46 3.53 -10.36
N ILE A 448 -13.61 2.19 -10.39
CA ILE A 448 -13.45 1.41 -11.63
C ILE A 448 -14.53 1.79 -12.64
N TYR A 449 -15.81 1.88 -12.20
CA TYR A 449 -16.91 2.28 -13.06
C TYR A 449 -16.69 3.68 -13.65
N ARG A 450 -16.24 4.65 -12.85
CA ARG A 450 -15.96 6.02 -13.30
C ARG A 450 -14.85 6.07 -14.34
N ALA A 451 -13.78 5.29 -14.15
CA ALA A 451 -12.68 5.20 -15.10
C ALA A 451 -13.07 4.49 -16.40
N ARG A 452 -13.99 3.52 -16.33
CA ARG A 452 -14.45 2.69 -17.45
C ARG A 452 -15.95 2.37 -17.33
N PRO A 453 -16.85 3.30 -17.61
CA PRO A 453 -18.29 3.10 -17.48
C PRO A 453 -18.78 1.91 -18.34
N SER A 454 -19.44 0.94 -17.71
CA SER A 454 -19.96 -0.27 -18.38
C SER A 454 -21.19 -0.80 -17.64
N GLN A 455 -22.27 -1.09 -18.38
CA GLN A 455 -23.46 -1.75 -17.85
C GLN A 455 -23.19 -3.20 -17.45
N GLU A 456 -22.24 -3.86 -18.11
CA GLU A 456 -21.81 -5.22 -17.75
C GLU A 456 -21.12 -5.20 -16.37
N PHE A 457 -20.19 -4.28 -16.17
CA PHE A 457 -19.50 -4.11 -14.88
C PHE A 457 -20.49 -3.80 -13.74
N LEU A 458 -21.47 -2.90 -13.96
CA LEU A 458 -22.49 -2.61 -12.95
C LEU A 458 -23.25 -3.88 -12.55
N ARG A 459 -23.71 -4.70 -13.51
CA ARG A 459 -24.42 -5.95 -13.22
C ARG A 459 -23.54 -6.98 -12.55
N GLU A 460 -22.28 -7.07 -12.96
CA GLU A 460 -21.33 -8.04 -12.42
C GLU A 460 -21.06 -7.83 -10.92
N TYR A 461 -21.03 -6.57 -10.46
CA TYR A 461 -20.71 -6.22 -9.07
C TYR A 461 -21.92 -5.75 -8.25
N ALA A 462 -23.11 -5.69 -8.85
CA ALA A 462 -24.32 -5.19 -8.21
C ALA A 462 -24.63 -5.87 -6.86
N ASP A 463 -24.63 -7.20 -6.83
CA ASP A 463 -24.94 -7.97 -5.60
C ASP A 463 -23.93 -7.66 -4.48
N MET A 464 -22.65 -7.58 -4.79
CA MET A 464 -21.61 -7.30 -3.80
C MET A 464 -21.73 -5.86 -3.24
N VAL A 465 -22.07 -4.87 -4.07
CA VAL A 465 -22.37 -3.51 -3.63
C VAL A 465 -23.62 -3.47 -2.77
N GLU A 466 -24.71 -4.14 -3.20
CA GLU A 466 -25.98 -4.22 -2.50
C GLU A 466 -25.83 -4.88 -1.12
N GLN A 467 -25.18 -6.04 -1.05
CA GLN A 467 -24.98 -6.79 0.20
C GLN A 467 -24.04 -6.04 1.17
N THR A 468 -23.03 -5.32 0.66
CA THR A 468 -22.18 -4.46 1.49
C THR A 468 -23.00 -3.32 2.09
N ALA A 469 -23.86 -2.67 1.30
CA ALA A 469 -24.74 -1.61 1.78
C ALA A 469 -25.79 -2.13 2.77
N ALA A 470 -26.32 -3.35 2.56
CA ALA A 470 -27.24 -4.00 3.50
C ALA A 470 -26.59 -4.24 4.88
N PHE A 471 -25.31 -4.65 4.91
CA PHE A 471 -24.57 -4.70 6.17
C PHE A 471 -24.47 -3.32 6.81
N MET A 472 -24.06 -2.30 6.05
CA MET A 472 -23.91 -0.94 6.57
C MET A 472 -25.21 -0.38 7.15
N ALA A 473 -26.35 -0.66 6.51
CA ALA A 473 -27.67 -0.26 6.99
C ALA A 473 -28.06 -1.00 8.27
N SER A 474 -27.75 -2.31 8.39
CA SER A 474 -28.06 -3.09 9.59
C SER A 474 -27.13 -2.80 10.77
N PHE A 475 -26.00 -2.14 10.54
CA PHE A 475 -25.01 -1.83 11.60
C PHE A 475 -25.35 -0.55 12.37
N VAL A 476 -26.04 0.41 11.75
CA VAL A 476 -26.43 1.65 12.44
C VAL A 476 -27.60 1.41 13.39
N ASN A 477 -27.62 2.12 14.51
CA ASN A 477 -28.71 2.07 15.47
C ASN A 477 -29.55 3.33 15.41
N TYR A 478 -30.86 3.23 15.58
CA TYR A 478 -31.74 4.38 15.67
C TYR A 478 -31.82 4.91 17.11
N ASP A 479 -31.35 6.11 17.33
CA ASP A 479 -31.45 6.86 18.58
C ASP A 479 -32.77 7.63 18.58
N SER A 480 -33.81 7.03 19.19
CA SER A 480 -35.17 7.58 19.22
C SER A 480 -35.29 8.89 19.98
N ASP A 481 -34.42 9.13 20.96
CA ASP A 481 -34.46 10.32 21.79
C ASP A 481 -34.03 11.57 21.01
N ASN A 482 -33.20 11.38 20.00
CA ASN A 482 -32.66 12.45 19.17
C ASN A 482 -33.08 12.37 17.71
N ASP A 483 -33.96 11.42 17.32
CA ASP A 483 -34.41 11.17 15.94
C ASP A 483 -33.24 11.07 14.93
N ARG A 484 -32.26 10.22 15.23
CA ARG A 484 -31.05 10.08 14.42
C ARG A 484 -30.52 8.64 14.37
N TYR A 485 -29.79 8.28 13.32
CA TYR A 485 -29.01 7.05 13.28
C TYR A 485 -27.58 7.30 13.76
N ILE A 486 -27.06 6.36 14.56
CA ILE A 486 -25.75 6.43 15.20
C ILE A 486 -24.91 5.19 14.87
N ILE A 487 -23.58 5.34 14.92
CA ILE A 487 -22.62 4.23 14.87
C ILE A 487 -22.05 4.04 16.28
N GLN A 488 -22.19 2.84 16.82
CA GLN A 488 -21.59 2.39 18.08
C GLN A 488 -21.20 0.92 17.98
N GLY A 489 -20.46 0.38 18.93
CA GLY A 489 -20.00 -1.01 18.87
C GLY A 489 -18.88 -1.24 17.84
N ALA A 490 -18.08 -0.22 17.56
CA ALA A 490 -17.00 -0.29 16.60
C ALA A 490 -15.72 0.36 17.11
N CYS A 491 -14.59 -0.20 16.73
CA CYS A 491 -13.28 0.42 16.87
C CYS A 491 -13.08 1.44 15.73
N ALA A 492 -12.66 2.65 16.04
CA ALA A 492 -12.39 3.67 15.04
C ALA A 492 -11.13 3.34 14.19
N ALA A 493 -11.01 3.98 13.02
CA ALA A 493 -9.93 3.74 12.05
C ALA A 493 -8.51 3.89 12.63
N ASN A 494 -8.34 4.74 13.64
CA ASN A 494 -7.04 4.94 14.30
C ASN A 494 -6.66 3.82 15.30
N GLU A 495 -7.54 2.85 15.54
CA GLU A 495 -7.37 1.74 16.51
C GLU A 495 -7.17 2.20 17.97
N SER A 496 -7.37 3.49 18.26
CA SER A 496 -7.20 4.04 19.61
C SER A 496 -8.51 4.12 20.40
N TYR A 497 -9.65 4.08 19.72
CA TYR A 497 -10.97 4.07 20.31
C TYR A 497 -11.55 2.65 20.20
N ASN A 498 -11.88 2.07 21.34
CA ASN A 498 -12.41 0.73 21.39
C ASN A 498 -13.91 0.67 21.06
N GLU A 499 -14.39 -0.52 20.75
CA GLU A 499 -15.77 -0.83 20.40
C GLU A 499 -16.77 -0.61 21.52
N GLU A 500 -16.34 -0.68 22.79
CA GLU A 500 -17.23 -0.55 23.95
C GLU A 500 -17.65 0.89 24.22
N THR A 501 -16.77 1.86 23.92
CA THR A 501 -16.96 3.25 24.32
C THR A 501 -17.11 4.22 23.16
N THR A 502 -16.79 3.81 21.94
CA THR A 502 -16.83 4.68 20.76
C THR A 502 -18.28 4.93 20.31
N LEU A 503 -18.62 6.21 20.14
CA LEU A 503 -19.89 6.67 19.58
C LEU A 503 -19.61 7.64 18.43
N ASN A 504 -20.22 7.39 17.28
CA ASN A 504 -20.18 8.23 16.09
C ASN A 504 -18.75 8.67 15.69
N PRO A 505 -17.84 7.72 15.37
CA PRO A 505 -16.52 8.09 14.88
C PRO A 505 -16.66 8.82 13.53
N ALA A 506 -16.01 9.98 13.42
CA ALA A 506 -16.30 10.97 12.38
C ALA A 506 -16.03 10.48 10.96
N PHE A 507 -14.93 9.74 10.76
CA PHE A 507 -14.60 9.19 9.44
C PHE A 507 -15.60 8.12 9.03
N GLU A 508 -15.91 7.17 9.93
CA GLU A 508 -16.85 6.09 9.67
C GLU A 508 -18.26 6.63 9.38
N MET A 509 -18.71 7.65 10.12
CA MET A 509 -19.98 8.33 9.86
C MET A 509 -20.03 8.90 8.44
N ALA A 510 -19.00 9.64 8.03
CA ALA A 510 -18.91 10.20 6.68
C ALA A 510 -18.79 9.10 5.61
N TYR A 511 -18.08 8.03 5.89
CA TYR A 511 -17.88 6.93 4.96
C TYR A 511 -19.16 6.08 4.79
N TRP A 512 -19.95 5.90 5.86
CA TRP A 512 -21.29 5.30 5.78
C TRP A 512 -22.21 6.13 4.89
N HIS A 513 -22.24 7.44 5.11
CA HIS A 513 -23.01 8.34 4.25
C HIS A 513 -22.60 8.21 2.77
N PHE A 514 -21.29 8.23 2.49
CA PHE A 514 -20.77 8.07 1.14
C PHE A 514 -21.14 6.70 0.53
N GLY A 515 -20.86 5.60 1.26
CA GLY A 515 -21.08 4.25 0.76
C GLY A 515 -22.55 3.98 0.43
N LEU A 516 -23.48 4.33 1.34
CA LEU A 516 -24.92 4.19 1.10
C LEU A 516 -25.39 5.10 -0.06
N SER A 517 -24.83 6.32 -0.19
CA SER A 517 -25.16 7.22 -1.32
C SER A 517 -24.73 6.64 -2.65
N ILE A 518 -23.54 6.03 -2.73
CA ILE A 518 -23.06 5.36 -3.94
C ILE A 518 -23.89 4.12 -4.26
N ALA A 519 -24.21 3.30 -3.26
CA ALA A 519 -25.07 2.14 -3.46
C ALA A 519 -26.45 2.53 -4.04
N GLN A 520 -27.06 3.62 -3.56
CA GLN A 520 -28.28 4.17 -4.14
C GLN A 520 -28.10 4.62 -5.59
N LYS A 521 -27.00 5.31 -5.92
CA LYS A 521 -26.67 5.69 -7.30
C LYS A 521 -26.49 4.45 -8.20
N TRP A 522 -25.94 3.38 -7.68
CA TRP A 522 -25.79 2.12 -8.43
C TRP A 522 -27.15 1.49 -8.73
N ARG A 523 -28.09 1.49 -7.76
CA ARG A 523 -29.47 1.05 -8.00
C ARG A 523 -30.14 1.86 -9.13
N GLU A 524 -30.03 3.18 -9.08
CA GLU A 524 -30.56 4.07 -10.12
C GLU A 524 -29.94 3.79 -11.51
N ARG A 525 -28.61 3.59 -11.61
CA ARG A 525 -27.92 3.23 -12.86
C ARG A 525 -28.35 1.88 -13.42
N LEU A 526 -28.82 0.97 -12.56
CA LEU A 526 -29.37 -0.33 -12.91
C LEU A 526 -30.89 -0.28 -13.20
N GLY A 527 -31.50 0.89 -13.11
CA GLY A 527 -32.97 1.06 -13.28
C GLY A 527 -33.80 0.55 -12.11
N LEU A 528 -33.19 0.36 -10.94
CA LEU A 528 -33.87 -0.05 -9.71
C LEU A 528 -34.32 1.18 -8.91
N GLN A 529 -35.39 1.02 -8.15
CA GLN A 529 -35.82 2.05 -7.21
C GLN A 529 -34.81 2.17 -6.06
N ARG A 530 -34.68 3.37 -5.51
CA ARG A 530 -33.91 3.60 -4.29
C ARG A 530 -34.48 2.80 -3.13
N HIS A 531 -33.61 2.37 -2.21
CA HIS A 531 -34.00 1.65 -1.00
C HIS A 531 -34.47 2.65 0.05
N ALA A 532 -35.73 2.59 0.47
CA ALA A 532 -36.34 3.59 1.35
C ALA A 532 -35.65 3.70 2.72
N GLU A 533 -35.28 2.58 3.32
CA GLU A 533 -34.53 2.55 4.60
C GLU A 533 -33.16 3.24 4.47
N TRP A 534 -32.44 3.01 3.36
CA TRP A 534 -31.15 3.67 3.16
C TRP A 534 -31.29 5.19 2.97
N ASP A 535 -32.37 5.64 2.34
CA ASP A 535 -32.68 7.06 2.23
C ASP A 535 -33.02 7.68 3.59
N GLU A 536 -33.74 6.96 4.46
CA GLU A 536 -33.99 7.41 5.80
C GLU A 536 -32.70 7.52 6.64
N ILE A 537 -31.83 6.49 6.58
CA ILE A 537 -30.52 6.52 7.23
C ILE A 537 -29.70 7.71 6.71
N LEU A 538 -29.59 7.90 5.40
CA LEU A 538 -28.89 9.02 4.80
C LEU A 538 -29.42 10.39 5.27
N ALA A 539 -30.73 10.52 5.45
CA ALA A 539 -31.35 11.76 5.90
C ALA A 539 -31.10 12.03 7.39
N LYS A 540 -31.10 10.96 8.23
CA LYS A 540 -31.07 11.08 9.68
C LYS A 540 -29.75 10.64 10.33
N LEU A 541 -28.72 10.27 9.58
CA LEU A 541 -27.42 9.93 10.15
C LEU A 541 -26.92 11.10 11.01
N ALA A 542 -26.44 10.83 12.23
CA ALA A 542 -26.03 11.86 13.19
C ALA A 542 -24.98 12.81 12.59
N PRO A 543 -25.01 14.10 12.93
CA PRO A 543 -23.97 15.04 12.50
C PRO A 543 -22.62 14.68 13.14
N LEU A 544 -21.52 15.07 12.47
CA LEU A 544 -20.20 14.90 13.07
C LEU A 544 -20.04 15.76 14.31
N ALA A 545 -19.48 15.18 15.36
CA ALA A 545 -19.28 15.88 16.63
C ALA A 545 -18.27 17.03 16.47
N THR A 546 -18.53 18.14 17.16
CA THR A 546 -17.69 19.34 17.16
C THR A 546 -17.39 19.79 18.56
N SER A 547 -16.20 20.35 18.77
CA SER A 547 -15.85 21.06 19.99
C SER A 547 -16.58 22.43 20.08
N PRO A 548 -16.61 23.08 21.24
CA PRO A 548 -17.23 24.40 21.40
C PRO A 548 -16.65 25.49 20.49
N ASP A 549 -15.38 25.40 20.10
CA ASP A 549 -14.70 26.30 19.15
C ASP A 549 -14.91 25.94 17.68
N GLY A 550 -15.75 24.93 17.43
CA GLY A 550 -16.18 24.55 16.08
C GLY A 550 -15.16 23.73 15.32
N ILE A 551 -14.39 22.88 15.98
CA ILE A 551 -13.46 21.92 15.37
C ILE A 551 -14.13 20.54 15.40
N TYR A 552 -14.04 19.79 14.29
CA TYR A 552 -14.52 18.41 14.26
C TYR A 552 -13.69 17.52 15.20
N LEU A 553 -14.38 16.76 16.04
CA LEU A 553 -13.79 15.75 16.91
C LEU A 553 -13.64 14.42 16.16
N PRO A 554 -12.70 13.56 16.57
CA PRO A 554 -12.56 12.22 16.00
C PRO A 554 -13.79 11.33 16.20
N ALA A 555 -14.53 11.50 17.31
CA ALA A 555 -15.79 10.83 17.60
C ALA A 555 -16.65 11.67 18.56
N GLU A 556 -17.93 11.36 18.71
CA GLU A 556 -18.81 11.99 19.69
C GLU A 556 -18.45 11.58 21.13
N LYS A 557 -18.13 10.28 21.33
CA LYS A 557 -17.55 9.73 22.57
C LYS A 557 -16.49 8.70 22.22
N GLY A 558 -15.53 8.53 23.13
CA GLY A 558 -14.49 7.51 23.02
C GLY A 558 -13.46 7.65 24.13
N ARG A 559 -12.64 6.62 24.35
CA ARG A 559 -11.59 6.63 25.35
C ARG A 559 -10.62 7.79 25.11
N GLY A 560 -10.56 8.72 26.09
CA GLY A 560 -9.67 9.88 26.03
C GLY A 560 -10.20 11.07 25.23
N ILE A 561 -11.40 10.99 24.62
CA ILE A 561 -12.11 12.19 24.18
C ILE A 561 -12.68 12.85 25.42
N PRO A 562 -12.28 14.10 25.74
CA PRO A 562 -12.88 14.83 26.82
C PRO A 562 -14.38 14.98 26.57
N ASP A 563 -15.21 14.98 27.63
CA ASP A 563 -16.63 15.29 27.57
C ASP A 563 -16.81 16.79 27.23
N PHE A 564 -16.41 17.19 26.01
CA PHE A 564 -16.62 18.58 25.55
C PHE A 564 -18.10 18.92 25.37
N VAL A 565 -18.92 17.88 25.17
CA VAL A 565 -20.38 18.02 25.02
C VAL A 565 -21.05 18.46 26.36
N ASN A 566 -20.40 18.21 27.50
CA ASN A 566 -20.92 18.54 28.83
C ASN A 566 -20.30 19.80 29.47
N GLY A 567 -19.82 20.75 28.67
CA GLY A 567 -19.66 22.11 29.15
C GLY A 567 -18.36 22.45 29.86
N ILE A 568 -17.20 22.04 29.34
CA ILE A 568 -15.94 22.73 29.67
C ILE A 568 -15.95 24.02 28.83
N PRO A 569 -16.03 25.21 29.47
CA PRO A 569 -15.99 26.47 28.74
C PRO A 569 -14.70 26.59 27.92
N ALA A 570 -14.80 27.13 26.71
CA ALA A 570 -13.65 27.35 25.79
C ALA A 570 -12.50 28.14 26.48
N GLU A 571 -12.78 28.97 27.44
CA GLU A 571 -11.85 29.71 28.30
C GLU A 571 -10.98 28.83 29.23
N LYS A 572 -11.31 27.54 29.40
CA LYS A 572 -10.49 26.57 30.16
C LYS A 572 -9.64 25.68 29.29
N LEU A 573 -9.74 25.76 27.95
CA LEU A 573 -8.80 25.12 27.05
C LEU A 573 -7.48 25.89 27.13
N PRO A 574 -6.32 25.22 27.32
CA PRO A 574 -5.05 25.93 27.39
C PRO A 574 -4.81 26.65 26.05
N GLU A 575 -4.45 27.94 26.11
CA GLU A 575 -3.99 28.70 24.96
C GLU A 575 -2.84 27.96 24.31
N MET A 576 -3.01 27.66 23.03
CA MET A 576 -1.97 26.99 22.24
C MET A 576 -0.89 27.99 21.90
N PRO A 577 0.41 27.70 22.13
CA PRO A 577 1.47 28.64 21.81
C PRO A 577 1.45 28.95 20.30
N ALA A 578 1.43 30.25 19.99
CA ALA A 578 1.65 30.76 18.65
C ALA A 578 3.05 30.30 18.18
N GLY A 579 3.12 29.46 17.20
CA GLY A 579 4.35 28.83 16.74
C GLY A 579 4.25 27.31 16.75
N GLY A 580 3.40 26.80 15.89
CA GLY A 580 3.26 25.37 15.66
C GLY A 580 4.57 24.75 15.20
N TYR A 581 4.76 23.50 15.52
CA TYR A 581 5.89 22.61 15.27
C TYR A 581 6.37 22.49 13.80
N ILE A 582 6.09 23.44 12.99
CA ILE A 582 6.33 23.41 11.57
C ILE A 582 7.75 23.90 11.19
N ASN A 583 8.44 24.63 12.04
CA ASN A 583 9.87 24.97 11.91
C ASN A 583 10.75 24.17 12.88
N GLY A 584 10.31 22.97 13.24
CA GLY A 584 10.78 22.16 14.31
C GLY A 584 12.22 21.71 14.26
N GLN A 585 13.12 22.52 14.77
CA GLN A 585 14.26 21.95 15.47
C GLN A 585 13.90 21.86 16.95
N ARG A 586 13.55 20.66 17.40
CA ARG A 586 13.56 20.32 18.83
C ARG A 586 14.97 19.93 19.23
N PRO A 587 15.36 20.16 20.50
CA PRO A 587 16.54 19.51 21.05
C PRO A 587 16.40 18.00 20.87
N LYS A 588 17.38 17.37 20.22
CA LYS A 588 17.45 15.91 20.13
C LYS A 588 18.02 15.39 21.45
N GLU A 589 17.36 14.37 22.02
CA GLU A 589 18.01 13.56 23.05
C GLU A 589 19.16 12.75 22.42
N ALA A 590 20.06 12.25 23.26
CA ALA A 590 21.26 11.55 22.80
C ALA A 590 20.98 10.29 21.96
N ASP A 591 19.75 9.74 22.03
CA ASP A 591 19.26 8.61 21.23
C ASP A 591 18.52 9.04 19.95
N GLY A 592 18.43 10.36 19.68
CA GLY A 592 17.71 10.90 18.53
C GLY A 592 16.20 11.04 18.74
N SER A 593 15.64 10.68 19.90
CA SER A 593 14.24 10.88 20.24
C SER A 593 13.97 12.36 20.60
N VAL A 594 12.72 12.77 20.44
CA VAL A 594 12.28 14.11 20.81
C VAL A 594 11.57 14.02 22.15
N SER A 595 12.20 14.54 23.21
CA SER A 595 11.59 14.64 24.52
C SER A 595 10.65 15.85 24.61
N LEU A 596 9.49 15.63 25.22
CA LEU A 596 8.52 16.65 25.55
C LEU A 596 8.68 17.04 27.02
N SER A 597 8.61 18.34 27.33
CA SER A 597 8.50 18.79 28.71
C SER A 597 7.22 18.23 29.36
N GLU A 598 7.22 18.06 30.68
CA GLU A 598 6.04 17.61 31.42
C GLU A 598 4.84 18.54 31.23
N GLY A 599 5.06 19.84 31.05
CA GLY A 599 4.02 20.82 30.74
C GLY A 599 3.43 20.62 29.33
N GLU A 600 4.24 20.24 28.35
CA GLU A 600 3.77 19.92 26.99
C GLU A 600 3.03 18.57 26.94
N LYS A 601 3.50 17.57 27.70
CA LYS A 601 2.80 16.28 27.87
C LYS A 601 1.42 16.50 28.53
N SER A 602 1.33 17.37 29.55
CA SER A 602 0.07 17.70 30.22
C SER A 602 -0.91 18.44 29.31
N LYS A 603 -0.44 19.41 28.53
CA LYS A 603 -1.27 20.15 27.54
C LYS A 603 -1.81 19.22 26.46
N ARG A 604 -1.00 18.25 26.00
CA ARG A 604 -1.41 17.28 24.97
C ARG A 604 -2.49 16.31 25.46
N LYS A 605 -2.54 15.96 26.73
CA LYS A 605 -3.57 15.09 27.30
C LYS A 605 -5.00 15.61 27.15
N HIS A 606 -5.17 16.88 26.90
CA HIS A 606 -6.47 17.56 26.80
C HIS A 606 -6.84 18.03 25.39
N ASP A 607 -5.95 17.87 24.40
CA ASP A 607 -6.28 18.16 23.00
C ASP A 607 -6.67 16.85 22.28
N PRO A 608 -7.86 16.75 21.68
CA PRO A 608 -8.32 15.55 20.98
C PRO A 608 -7.38 15.07 19.89
N PHE A 609 -6.59 15.95 19.26
CA PHE A 609 -5.57 15.56 18.27
C PHE A 609 -4.30 14.96 18.89
N TYR A 610 -4.11 15.06 20.19
CA TYR A 610 -2.95 14.49 20.90
C TYR A 610 -3.31 13.28 21.77
N VAL A 611 -4.57 13.18 22.19
CA VAL A 611 -5.00 12.13 23.13
C VAL A 611 -4.85 10.73 22.52
N THR A 612 -5.02 10.61 21.22
CA THR A 612 -5.03 9.34 20.51
C THR A 612 -3.67 8.93 19.95
N GLY A 613 -2.73 9.87 19.81
CA GLY A 613 -1.34 9.60 19.42
C GLY A 613 -1.11 9.14 18.00
N THR A 614 -2.16 8.86 17.19
CA THR A 614 -1.99 8.08 15.96
C THR A 614 -2.55 8.69 14.70
N SER A 615 -3.72 9.37 14.69
CA SER A 615 -4.24 9.90 13.42
C SER A 615 -5.33 10.94 13.56
N SER A 616 -5.42 11.83 12.56
CA SER A 616 -6.50 12.81 12.41
C SER A 616 -7.47 12.33 11.32
N GLU A 617 -8.02 11.14 11.49
CA GLU A 617 -8.90 10.47 10.54
C GLU A 617 -10.17 11.28 10.22
N ASN A 618 -10.60 12.17 11.12
CA ASN A 618 -11.70 13.09 10.85
C ASN A 618 -11.45 13.99 9.62
N LEU A 619 -10.18 14.24 9.25
CA LEU A 619 -9.84 14.92 7.99
C LEU A 619 -10.20 14.11 6.74
N LEU A 620 -10.25 12.77 6.85
CA LEU A 620 -10.66 11.90 5.73
C LEU A 620 -12.13 12.12 5.35
N ALA A 621 -12.95 12.56 6.30
CA ALA A 621 -14.38 12.84 6.07
C ALA A 621 -14.61 13.93 4.99
N TYR A 622 -13.64 14.80 4.75
CA TYR A 622 -13.65 15.78 3.65
C TYR A 622 -12.26 15.91 3.01
N GLY A 623 -11.74 14.87 2.53
CA GLY A 623 -10.45 14.78 1.83
C GLY A 623 -10.57 13.67 0.83
N MET A 624 -10.44 12.44 1.31
CA MET A 624 -10.70 11.25 0.51
C MET A 624 -12.19 11.16 0.10
N LEU A 625 -13.10 11.56 1.00
CA LEU A 625 -14.53 11.59 0.72
C LEU A 625 -14.97 12.96 0.18
N PRO A 626 -16.00 12.99 -0.70
CA PRO A 626 -16.56 14.23 -1.22
C PRO A 626 -17.37 14.98 -0.16
N GLU A 627 -17.80 16.18 -0.53
CA GLU A 627 -18.75 16.97 0.26
C GLU A 627 -20.03 16.19 0.50
N SER A 628 -20.56 16.32 1.70
CA SER A 628 -21.83 15.75 2.11
C SER A 628 -22.55 16.67 3.09
N ARG A 629 -23.83 16.40 3.39
CA ARG A 629 -24.58 17.17 4.39
C ARG A 629 -23.95 17.12 5.80
N LEU A 630 -23.04 16.18 6.05
CA LEU A 630 -22.36 16.05 7.35
C LEU A 630 -21.20 17.04 7.51
N ILE A 631 -20.76 17.68 6.42
CA ILE A 631 -19.57 18.55 6.39
C ILE A 631 -19.96 20.01 6.29
N ASP A 632 -19.52 20.77 7.27
CA ASP A 632 -19.45 22.23 7.26
C ASP A 632 -18.01 22.62 6.92
N GLN A 633 -17.84 23.29 5.79
CA GLN A 633 -16.49 23.63 5.27
C GLN A 633 -15.74 24.60 6.19
N GLU A 634 -16.43 25.54 6.89
CA GLU A 634 -15.78 26.45 7.81
C GLU A 634 -15.21 25.70 9.04
N LYS A 635 -15.99 24.77 9.58
CA LYS A 635 -15.53 23.91 10.68
C LYS A 635 -14.38 23.01 10.24
N MET A 636 -14.47 22.46 9.02
CA MET A 636 -13.38 21.62 8.47
C MET A 636 -12.12 22.45 8.22
N GLN A 637 -12.23 23.70 7.78
CA GLN A 637 -11.09 24.62 7.68
C GLN A 637 -10.41 24.86 9.03
N LYS A 638 -11.17 25.08 10.11
CA LYS A 638 -10.64 25.22 11.46
C LYS A 638 -9.96 23.93 11.92
N THR A 639 -10.57 22.79 11.62
CA THR A 639 -10.03 21.45 11.93
C THR A 639 -8.71 21.20 11.20
N LEU A 640 -8.63 21.52 9.90
CA LEU A 640 -7.41 21.43 9.11
C LEU A 640 -6.27 22.26 9.72
N VAL A 641 -6.54 23.52 10.03
CA VAL A 641 -5.52 24.44 10.59
C VAL A 641 -5.02 23.89 11.93
N ARG A 642 -5.94 23.44 12.78
CA ARG A 642 -5.59 22.85 14.07
C ARG A 642 -4.73 21.60 13.90
N ALA A 643 -5.10 20.68 13.01
CA ALA A 643 -4.33 19.47 12.72
C ALA A 643 -2.95 19.81 12.15
N ALA A 644 -2.85 20.72 11.19
CA ALA A 644 -1.59 21.11 10.56
C ALA A 644 -0.61 21.76 11.56
N GLN A 645 -1.11 22.50 12.55
CA GLN A 645 -0.30 23.22 13.54
C GLN A 645 0.08 22.36 14.75
N ASN A 646 -0.83 21.51 15.22
CA ASN A 646 -0.73 20.90 16.54
C ASN A 646 -0.53 19.40 16.53
N TRP A 647 -0.68 18.74 15.39
CA TRP A 647 -0.45 17.30 15.28
C TRP A 647 1.02 16.94 15.53
N ASN A 648 1.26 15.81 16.18
CA ASN A 648 2.62 15.34 16.41
C ASN A 648 3.17 14.62 15.18
N TRP A 649 3.48 15.36 14.14
CA TRP A 649 3.94 14.83 12.85
C TRP A 649 5.23 14.01 12.91
N SER A 650 6.04 14.17 13.97
CA SER A 650 7.34 13.50 14.13
C SER A 650 7.36 12.37 15.18
N GLY A 651 6.21 12.03 15.76
CA GLY A 651 6.21 11.00 16.81
C GLY A 651 4.81 10.49 17.14
N GLY A 652 4.32 9.53 16.38
CA GLY A 652 3.01 8.90 16.57
C GLY A 652 2.08 9.01 15.37
N SER A 653 2.52 9.62 14.26
CA SER A 653 1.78 9.61 13.00
C SER A 653 2.07 8.34 12.21
N TRP A 654 1.12 7.95 11.36
CA TRP A 654 1.31 6.95 10.33
C TRP A 654 1.64 7.65 9.01
N SER A 655 2.40 7.01 8.13
CA SER A 655 2.77 7.61 6.84
C SER A 655 1.55 8.01 5.99
N TRP A 656 0.40 7.37 6.15
CA TRP A 656 -0.85 7.74 5.46
C TRP A 656 -1.55 8.99 6.05
N ASN A 657 -1.15 9.48 7.23
CA ASN A 657 -1.68 10.73 7.77
C ASN A 657 -1.26 11.96 6.94
N TYR A 658 -0.07 11.92 6.33
CA TYR A 658 0.44 13.01 5.49
C TYR A 658 -0.40 13.20 4.22
N PRO A 659 -0.69 12.16 3.41
CA PRO A 659 -1.64 12.28 2.32
C PRO A 659 -3.07 12.59 2.78
N THR A 660 -3.50 12.13 3.96
CA THR A 660 -4.80 12.54 4.55
C THR A 660 -4.87 14.05 4.71
N LEU A 661 -3.86 14.66 5.35
CA LEU A 661 -3.77 16.12 5.50
C LEU A 661 -3.74 16.82 4.14
N ALA A 662 -2.96 16.29 3.19
CA ALA A 662 -2.81 16.88 1.86
C ALA A 662 -4.14 16.87 1.06
N MET A 663 -4.89 15.78 1.09
CA MET A 663 -6.18 15.68 0.39
C MET A 663 -7.21 16.62 1.00
N ASN A 664 -7.32 16.69 2.33
CA ASN A 664 -8.21 17.62 3.00
C ASN A 664 -7.85 19.08 2.69
N ALA A 665 -6.56 19.42 2.78
CA ALA A 665 -6.06 20.75 2.43
C ALA A 665 -6.32 21.11 0.96
N THR A 666 -6.21 20.14 0.06
CA THR A 666 -6.49 20.34 -1.37
C THR A 666 -7.96 20.67 -1.62
N ARG A 667 -8.90 19.92 -1.00
CA ARG A 667 -10.35 20.25 -1.13
C ARG A 667 -10.71 21.62 -0.54
N LEU A 668 -10.00 22.04 0.50
CA LEU A 668 -10.18 23.35 1.13
C LEU A 668 -9.36 24.47 0.45
N LEU A 669 -8.74 24.18 -0.71
CA LEU A 669 -7.91 25.11 -1.49
C LEU A 669 -6.78 25.74 -0.65
N GLN A 670 -6.12 24.93 0.20
CA GLN A 670 -4.97 25.29 1.02
C GLN A 670 -3.68 24.63 0.48
N PRO A 671 -3.19 25.02 -0.71
CA PRO A 671 -2.15 24.28 -1.42
C PRO A 671 -0.81 24.24 -0.68
N GLU A 672 -0.45 25.27 0.10
CA GLU A 672 0.80 25.23 0.89
C GLU A 672 0.76 24.21 2.01
N ILE A 673 -0.40 24.01 2.65
CA ILE A 673 -0.57 22.95 3.64
C ILE A 673 -0.47 21.58 2.96
N ALA A 674 -1.11 21.43 1.80
CA ALA A 674 -1.09 20.19 1.02
C ALA A 674 0.34 19.82 0.61
N LEU A 675 1.08 20.74 -0.02
CA LEU A 675 2.46 20.54 -0.44
C LEU A 675 3.38 20.21 0.73
N ARG A 676 3.24 20.96 1.81
CA ARG A 676 4.03 20.74 3.00
C ARG A 676 3.82 19.33 3.56
N ALA A 677 2.59 18.86 3.63
CA ALA A 677 2.28 17.52 4.11
C ALA A 677 3.01 16.44 3.30
N ILE A 678 2.89 16.45 1.97
CA ILE A 678 3.47 15.40 1.10
C ILE A 678 4.97 15.56 0.81
N THR A 679 5.57 16.69 1.18
CA THR A 679 7.02 16.91 1.06
C THR A 679 7.74 16.88 2.40
N MET A 680 7.01 16.65 3.49
CA MET A 680 7.58 16.52 4.82
C MET A 680 8.55 15.34 4.84
N ASP A 681 9.71 15.57 5.45
CA ASP A 681 10.76 14.56 5.60
C ASP A 681 11.07 14.42 7.08
N ASN A 682 10.57 13.36 7.67
CA ASN A 682 10.73 13.08 9.09
C ASN A 682 10.74 11.55 9.34
N ARG A 683 10.95 11.16 10.60
CA ARG A 683 11.07 9.75 10.99
C ARG A 683 9.84 8.91 10.64
N GLU A 684 8.65 9.50 10.63
CA GLU A 684 7.37 8.77 10.46
C GLU A 684 6.95 8.66 8.99
N ASP A 685 7.64 9.38 8.09
CA ASP A 685 7.36 9.38 6.64
C ASP A 685 8.66 9.59 5.84
N LEU A 686 9.66 8.77 6.11
CA LEU A 686 10.94 8.83 5.39
C LEU A 686 10.84 8.03 4.09
N LEU A 687 10.99 8.70 2.95
CA LEU A 687 11.14 8.00 1.68
C LEU A 687 12.63 7.68 1.44
N LEU A 688 12.93 6.39 1.43
CA LEU A 688 14.29 5.90 1.18
C LEU A 688 14.72 6.17 -0.27
N PRO A 689 16.02 6.19 -0.58
CA PRO A 689 16.52 6.35 -1.96
C PRO A 689 15.99 5.30 -2.94
N SER A 690 15.63 4.10 -2.46
CA SER A 690 14.94 3.05 -3.21
C SER A 690 13.48 3.36 -3.53
N GLY A 691 12.90 4.39 -2.90
CA GLY A 691 11.49 4.75 -3.01
C GLY A 691 10.59 4.14 -1.93
N ASN A 692 11.06 3.17 -1.17
CA ASN A 692 10.27 2.57 -0.10
C ASN A 692 9.98 3.60 1.00
N ASN A 693 8.73 3.67 1.44
CA ASN A 693 8.35 4.47 2.60
C ASN A 693 8.79 3.75 3.88
N TYR A 694 9.68 4.36 4.66
CA TYR A 694 10.15 3.84 5.94
C TYR A 694 9.38 4.49 7.08
N ARG A 695 8.64 3.70 7.84
CA ARG A 695 7.87 4.13 9.00
C ARG A 695 8.56 3.81 10.33
N SER A 696 9.13 2.61 10.45
CA SER A 696 9.78 2.11 11.67
C SER A 696 10.65 0.90 11.38
N THR A 697 11.40 0.43 12.38
CA THR A 697 12.19 -0.81 12.28
C THR A 697 11.34 -2.05 11.94
N ARG A 698 10.06 -2.06 12.31
CA ARG A 698 9.10 -3.10 11.93
C ARG A 698 8.51 -2.87 10.54
N LEU A 699 8.32 -1.62 10.12
CA LEU A 699 7.66 -1.20 8.88
C LEU A 699 8.65 -0.42 8.01
N ARG A 700 9.66 -1.12 7.49
CA ARG A 700 10.75 -0.56 6.69
C ARG A 700 10.39 -0.33 5.22
N SER A 701 9.31 -0.95 4.77
CA SER A 701 8.68 -0.78 3.45
C SER A 701 7.17 -0.67 3.67
N TYR A 702 6.71 0.50 4.12
CA TYR A 702 5.29 0.74 4.43
C TYR A 702 4.58 1.34 3.21
N LEU A 703 4.15 0.47 2.29
CA LEU A 703 3.61 0.86 0.98
C LEU A 703 2.28 1.63 1.03
N PRO A 704 1.45 1.57 2.10
CA PRO A 704 0.35 2.52 2.28
C PRO A 704 0.76 3.99 2.20
N GLY A 705 1.98 4.34 2.66
CA GLY A 705 2.52 5.69 2.50
C GLY A 705 2.78 6.04 1.03
N ASN A 706 3.31 5.11 0.25
CA ASN A 706 3.53 5.28 -1.18
C ASN A 706 2.22 5.45 -1.97
N GLY A 707 1.23 4.60 -1.71
CA GLY A 707 -0.06 4.68 -2.41
C GLY A 707 -0.89 5.88 -1.96
N GLY A 708 -0.85 6.23 -0.68
CA GLY A 708 -1.45 7.46 -0.15
C GLY A 708 -0.89 8.72 -0.82
N LEU A 709 0.44 8.77 -1.02
CA LEU A 709 1.07 9.85 -1.79
C LEU A 709 0.48 9.96 -3.21
N LEU A 710 0.33 8.84 -3.92
CA LEU A 710 -0.24 8.84 -5.27
C LEU A 710 -1.72 9.28 -5.27
N LEU A 711 -2.51 8.90 -4.26
CA LEU A 711 -3.88 9.38 -4.07
C LEU A 711 -3.92 10.90 -3.91
N ALA A 712 -3.11 11.43 -2.99
CA ALA A 712 -3.09 12.85 -2.71
C ALA A 712 -2.64 13.67 -3.93
N VAL A 713 -1.53 13.27 -4.59
CA VAL A 713 -0.98 14.01 -5.72
C VAL A 713 -1.89 13.95 -6.94
N SER A 714 -2.58 12.83 -7.20
CA SER A 714 -3.58 12.78 -8.27
C SER A 714 -4.72 13.79 -8.04
N MET A 715 -5.21 13.90 -6.81
CA MET A 715 -6.22 14.89 -6.43
C MET A 715 -5.69 16.33 -6.51
N MET A 716 -4.45 16.56 -6.10
CA MET A 716 -3.79 17.87 -6.20
C MET A 716 -3.66 18.35 -7.65
N CYS A 717 -3.56 17.44 -8.60
CA CYS A 717 -3.49 17.70 -10.04
C CYS A 717 -4.87 17.75 -10.69
N ALA A 718 -5.60 16.63 -10.66
CA ALA A 718 -6.86 16.45 -11.39
C ALA A 718 -8.10 16.95 -10.63
N GLY A 719 -7.96 17.28 -9.35
CA GLY A 719 -9.08 17.73 -8.51
C GLY A 719 -10.11 16.64 -8.25
N TRP A 720 -11.35 17.05 -8.17
CA TRP A 720 -12.52 16.19 -7.87
C TRP A 720 -13.73 16.65 -8.67
N ASP A 721 -14.82 15.88 -8.62
CA ASP A 721 -16.07 16.25 -9.30
C ASP A 721 -16.55 17.64 -8.88
N GLY A 722 -16.75 18.52 -9.86
CA GLY A 722 -17.14 19.92 -9.62
C GLY A 722 -16.00 20.87 -9.28
N CYS A 723 -14.75 20.41 -9.18
CA CYS A 723 -13.60 21.30 -8.99
C CYS A 723 -13.33 22.11 -10.25
N SER A 724 -13.42 23.43 -10.14
CA SER A 724 -13.14 24.36 -11.25
C SER A 724 -11.71 24.90 -11.28
N VAL A 725 -10.92 24.58 -10.24
CA VAL A 725 -9.54 25.04 -10.10
C VAL A 725 -8.59 24.07 -10.77
N SER A 726 -7.82 24.51 -11.75
CA SER A 726 -6.74 23.69 -12.34
C SER A 726 -5.63 23.47 -11.32
N ASN A 727 -5.13 22.24 -11.19
CA ASN A 727 -4.08 21.89 -10.24
C ASN A 727 -4.35 22.46 -8.82
N PRO A 728 -5.49 22.10 -8.16
CA PRO A 728 -5.97 22.76 -6.95
C PRO A 728 -5.02 22.61 -5.75
N GLY A 729 -4.19 21.59 -5.72
CA GLY A 729 -3.23 21.33 -4.65
C GLY A 729 -1.89 22.08 -4.80
N PHE A 730 -1.74 22.95 -5.80
CA PHE A 730 -0.49 23.67 -6.04
C PHE A 730 -0.70 25.20 -6.00
N PRO A 731 0.22 25.96 -5.34
CA PRO A 731 0.16 27.42 -5.30
C PRO A 731 0.15 28.07 -6.68
N LYS A 732 -0.50 29.22 -6.78
CA LYS A 732 -0.58 30.03 -8.01
C LYS A 732 0.44 31.16 -8.05
N ASP A 733 1.60 30.94 -7.43
CA ASP A 733 2.70 31.91 -7.29
C ASP A 733 3.65 31.94 -8.50
N GLY A 734 3.36 31.17 -9.56
CA GLY A 734 4.15 31.04 -10.77
C GLY A 734 5.33 30.06 -10.67
N LYS A 735 5.57 29.44 -9.51
CA LYS A 735 6.63 28.45 -9.34
C LYS A 735 6.21 27.03 -9.67
N TRP A 736 4.90 26.76 -9.67
CA TRP A 736 4.31 25.45 -9.91
C TRP A 736 3.64 25.39 -11.29
N ASN A 737 4.42 25.07 -12.32
CA ASN A 737 3.91 24.78 -13.65
C ASN A 737 3.78 23.26 -13.83
N VAL A 738 2.79 22.69 -13.16
CA VAL A 738 2.56 21.24 -13.12
C VAL A 738 1.79 20.78 -14.36
N ARG A 739 2.34 19.80 -15.05
CA ARG A 739 1.71 19.15 -16.21
C ARG A 739 1.41 17.69 -15.87
N TRP A 740 0.30 17.17 -16.34
CA TRP A 740 -0.07 15.77 -16.14
C TRP A 740 -0.90 15.24 -17.30
N GLU A 741 -0.88 13.93 -17.48
CA GLU A 741 -1.66 13.18 -18.46
C GLU A 741 -2.23 11.91 -17.83
N GLY A 742 -3.44 11.50 -18.26
CA GLY A 742 -4.04 10.22 -17.89
C GLY A 742 -4.41 10.11 -16.41
N LEU A 743 -4.67 11.22 -15.70
CA LEU A 743 -5.25 11.21 -14.38
C LEU A 743 -6.78 11.35 -14.45
N HIS A 744 -7.48 10.73 -13.51
CA HIS A 744 -8.91 10.88 -13.30
C HIS A 744 -9.20 11.65 -12.02
N PRO A 745 -10.22 12.53 -12.00
CA PRO A 745 -10.60 13.25 -10.78
C PRO A 745 -11.19 12.31 -9.73
N MET A 746 -11.00 12.67 -8.45
CA MET A 746 -11.68 12.03 -7.33
C MET A 746 -13.20 12.26 -7.41
N PRO A 747 -14.02 11.43 -6.75
CA PRO A 747 -15.44 11.73 -6.53
C PRO A 747 -15.67 13.04 -5.79
#